data_419dc70e9d28ab0c94d2f313ce9a0cdd
#
_entry.id   419dc70e9d28ab0c94d2f313ce9a0cdd
#
_cell.length_a   1.000
_cell.length_b   1.000
_cell.length_c   1.000
_cell.angle_alpha   90.00
_cell.angle_beta   90.00
_cell.angle_gamma   90.00
#
_symmetry.space_group_name_H-M   'P 1'
#
loop_
_entity.id
_entity.type
_entity.pdbx_description
1 polymer ?
#
loop_
_entity_poly.entity_id
_entity_poly.type
_entity_poly.pdbx_seq_one_letter_code
_entity_poly.pdbx_strand_id
1 'polypeptide(L)'
;MRKTHPVNALKKLGIGLAFGAATIMSMPTSALACTQIYMGKNLTADGNTYYGRAEDYGKRYLKHFGIEDSHAPGFTYSSDESGFVYTSNKTTYRYSYVRDHPSQWDERWDAYSEAGINEKGVSCSATLSTSMNADVEAVDPLTDGLGEYSYASVILGESATAREGVELIGSLIDEQGVCSHDQIVIADNNETWLFAALSGHQWIAMKLADDVASVNPNIGNLNYDVDLDDTENCLHSEKIQSMPEEKGIAKYSADGKFDVAQTYGERLDKTGRHQWTRYIQGRDYFKNPLTKDADYTIVNDGSVGASVSEIQPLFFKPGKSGWSTFELIRAFGNRGENVPGLNANIDGAYAIGTERNTEINLFQIRRGLDPEVATIQWEMLSRAAYSVAIPLYSALMTEVSPYFSDQTVSFDHCAEKDIVNNEEPENSINYVLMDISSLCFENPDTLGISVRAYLDALQNELIEQNKEVDAAMLAETTTEGRTALANKAGNAATENTYKKCKALLQEMREYQKAGNFDEPFTPSDLNTETNGLKESITYAEDALATDPVTPDQPGAPEQPGNPDQPGTPEQPGTPEKPSEKPGKDDTTTTVTTNKKNTKGNLPTTGDRFDGRMVATFAIAGVAIISAGGYILYRRKKA
;
A
#
# COMPACT_ATOMS: atom_id res chain seq x y z
N MET A 1 72.05 35.85 6.29
CA MET A 1 71.60 37.24 6.17
C MET A 1 70.18 37.20 5.61
N ARG A 2 69.18 37.45 6.43
CA ARG A 2 68.36 38.67 6.46
C ARG A 2 67.73 38.93 5.06
N LYS A 3 66.51 39.08 4.87
CA LYS A 3 65.30 39.55 5.58
C LYS A 3 64.17 39.48 4.61
N THR A 4 63.02 39.12 5.02
CA THR A 4 61.80 39.83 5.42
C THR A 4 60.75 40.00 4.33
N HIS A 5 59.56 39.58 4.72
CA HIS A 5 58.24 39.97 4.22
C HIS A 5 58.08 41.49 4.01
N PRO A 6 57.04 41.92 3.33
CA PRO A 6 55.64 41.88 3.75
C PRO A 6 54.60 41.66 2.61
N VAL A 7 53.46 41.04 2.84
CA VAL A 7 52.17 41.46 3.41
C VAL A 7 51.50 42.68 2.73
N ASN A 8 50.28 42.47 2.45
CA ASN A 8 49.20 43.42 2.18
C ASN A 8 48.95 43.75 0.70
N ALA A 9 47.77 43.88 0.28
CA ALA A 9 46.41 43.82 0.86
C ALA A 9 45.40 44.12 -0.23
N LEU A 10 44.29 43.49 -0.07
CA LEU A 10 42.95 44.08 -0.11
C LEU A 10 42.36 44.74 -1.38
N LYS A 11 41.21 44.16 -1.64
CA LYS A 11 39.90 44.82 -1.87
C LYS A 11 39.57 45.27 -3.29
N LYS A 12 38.57 44.73 -3.85
CA LYS A 12 37.15 45.05 -3.76
C LYS A 12 36.38 44.30 -4.85
N LEU A 13 35.41 43.56 -4.40
CA LEU A 13 33.99 43.74 -4.66
C LEU A 13 33.61 43.81 -6.13
N GLY A 14 33.28 42.67 -6.68
CA GLY A 14 32.35 42.55 -7.82
C GLY A 14 31.23 41.64 -7.38
N ILE A 15 30.09 42.22 -6.97
CA ILE A 15 28.85 41.47 -6.79
C ILE A 15 28.37 41.10 -8.20
N GLY A 16 28.74 39.89 -8.61
CA GLY A 16 28.11 39.23 -9.76
C GLY A 16 26.93 38.44 -9.23
N LEU A 17 25.72 38.93 -9.43
CA LEU A 17 24.50 38.12 -9.37
C LEU A 17 24.64 36.98 -10.39
N ALA A 18 25.17 35.85 -9.98
CA ALA A 18 24.95 34.61 -10.68
C ALA A 18 23.55 34.13 -10.27
N PHE A 19 22.56 34.43 -11.10
CA PHE A 19 21.37 33.61 -11.20
C PHE A 19 21.83 32.22 -11.59
N GLY A 20 22.09 31.38 -10.62
CA GLY A 20 22.12 29.94 -10.81
C GLY A 20 20.69 29.53 -11.16
N ALA A 21 20.42 29.42 -12.45
CA ALA A 21 19.33 28.60 -12.91
C ALA A 21 19.64 27.19 -12.38
N ALA A 22 19.03 26.83 -11.27
CA ALA A 22 18.85 25.45 -10.90
C ALA A 22 18.02 24.85 -12.03
N THR A 23 18.69 24.25 -12.99
CA THR A 23 18.06 23.29 -13.88
C THR A 23 17.63 22.17 -12.94
N ILE A 24 16.39 22.22 -12.49
CA ILE A 24 15.69 21.06 -11.98
C ILE A 24 15.71 20.11 -13.16
N MET A 25 16.68 19.21 -13.21
CA MET A 25 16.54 18.02 -14.02
C MET A 25 15.31 17.34 -13.43
N SER A 26 14.19 17.49 -14.12
CA SER A 26 13.07 16.57 -14.00
C SER A 26 13.64 15.21 -14.39
N MET A 27 14.12 14.45 -13.41
CA MET A 27 14.28 13.03 -13.60
C MET A 27 12.92 12.52 -14.04
N PRO A 28 12.84 11.66 -15.05
CA PRO A 28 11.59 10.97 -15.30
C PRO A 28 11.28 10.24 -13.98
N THR A 29 10.31 10.73 -13.25
CA THR A 29 9.67 9.99 -12.18
C THR A 29 9.17 8.73 -12.87
N SER A 30 9.85 7.61 -12.65
CA SER A 30 9.25 6.30 -12.85
C SER A 30 8.08 6.31 -11.89
N ALA A 31 6.92 6.72 -12.38
CA ALA A 31 5.72 6.80 -11.60
C ALA A 31 5.54 5.44 -10.94
N LEU A 32 5.51 5.45 -9.64
CA LEU A 32 5.05 4.31 -8.87
C LEU A 32 3.67 3.99 -9.37
N ALA A 33 3.46 2.75 -9.69
CA ALA A 33 2.38 2.40 -10.58
C ALA A 33 1.30 1.61 -9.85
N CYS A 34 0.76 2.13 -8.73
CA CYS A 34 -0.37 1.53 -8.03
C CYS A 34 -1.61 1.47 -8.92
N THR A 35 -2.52 0.54 -8.64
CA THR A 35 -3.82 0.48 -9.29
C THR A 35 -4.91 0.26 -8.24
N GLN A 36 -5.85 1.19 -8.16
CA GLN A 36 -7.03 1.10 -7.30
C GLN A 36 -8.24 0.62 -8.08
N ILE A 37 -9.03 -0.28 -7.49
CA ILE A 37 -10.26 -0.81 -8.08
C ILE A 37 -11.39 -0.63 -7.08
N TYR A 38 -12.56 -0.24 -7.58
CA TYR A 38 -13.83 -0.20 -6.86
C TYR A 38 -14.92 -0.91 -7.64
N MET A 39 -15.81 -1.63 -6.94
CA MET A 39 -16.99 -2.27 -7.49
C MET A 39 -18.15 -2.13 -6.51
N GLY A 40 -19.18 -1.38 -6.90
CA GLY A 40 -20.37 -1.16 -6.10
C GLY A 40 -21.22 -2.43 -5.96
N LYS A 41 -21.90 -2.59 -4.83
CA LYS A 41 -22.63 -3.82 -4.45
C LYS A 41 -23.70 -4.27 -5.45
N ASN A 42 -24.29 -3.35 -6.23
CA ASN A 42 -25.30 -3.69 -7.22
C ASN A 42 -24.72 -4.37 -8.47
N LEU A 43 -23.40 -4.42 -8.58
CA LEU A 43 -22.66 -5.00 -9.71
C LEU A 43 -22.05 -6.36 -9.38
N THR A 44 -22.02 -6.77 -8.11
CA THR A 44 -21.39 -7.98 -7.62
C THR A 44 -22.37 -9.16 -7.52
N ALA A 45 -21.86 -10.37 -7.50
CA ALA A 45 -22.66 -11.59 -7.44
C ALA A 45 -23.31 -11.82 -6.07
N ASP A 46 -22.67 -11.37 -5.03
CA ASP A 46 -23.04 -11.56 -3.63
C ASP A 46 -23.68 -10.31 -2.99
N GLY A 47 -23.81 -9.22 -3.76
CA GLY A 47 -24.40 -7.97 -3.27
C GLY A 47 -23.48 -7.19 -2.30
N ASN A 48 -22.19 -7.48 -2.27
CA ASN A 48 -21.21 -6.80 -1.44
C ASN A 48 -20.45 -5.71 -2.23
N THR A 49 -20.01 -4.68 -1.53
CA THR A 49 -19.11 -3.67 -2.10
C THR A 49 -17.67 -4.18 -2.03
N TYR A 50 -16.90 -3.94 -3.09
CA TYR A 50 -15.48 -4.27 -3.11
C TYR A 50 -14.64 -3.06 -3.48
N TYR A 51 -13.54 -2.88 -2.78
CA TYR A 51 -12.49 -1.95 -3.18
C TYR A 51 -11.13 -2.47 -2.75
N GLY A 52 -10.10 -2.02 -3.42
CA GLY A 52 -8.74 -2.42 -3.07
C GLY A 52 -7.70 -1.77 -3.96
N ARG A 53 -6.45 -2.07 -3.67
CA ARG A 53 -5.29 -1.50 -4.36
C ARG A 53 -4.21 -2.58 -4.58
N ALA A 54 -3.58 -2.54 -5.74
CA ALA A 54 -2.28 -3.17 -5.95
C ALA A 54 -1.20 -2.09 -5.81
N GLU A 55 -0.23 -2.33 -4.98
CA GLU A 55 0.96 -1.50 -4.90
C GLU A 55 2.03 -2.00 -5.87
N ASP A 56 2.60 -1.08 -6.64
CA ASP A 56 3.74 -1.38 -7.52
C ASP A 56 4.98 -0.65 -7.02
N TYR A 57 5.90 -1.38 -6.45
CA TYR A 57 7.14 -0.78 -5.96
C TYR A 57 8.38 -1.35 -6.67
N GLY A 58 8.92 -2.38 -6.16
CA GLY A 58 10.14 -3.02 -6.65
C GLY A 58 9.94 -4.51 -6.92
N LYS A 59 10.68 -5.04 -7.89
CA LYS A 59 10.73 -6.49 -8.02
C LYS A 59 11.26 -7.08 -6.73
N ARG A 60 10.59 -8.12 -6.20
CA ARG A 60 11.04 -8.85 -5.01
C ARG A 60 11.18 -7.95 -3.77
N TYR A 61 10.13 -7.24 -3.45
CA TYR A 61 10.04 -6.38 -2.29
C TYR A 61 9.17 -7.01 -1.20
N LEU A 62 9.68 -7.05 0.04
CA LEU A 62 8.96 -7.65 1.17
C LEU A 62 7.97 -6.68 1.78
N LYS A 63 6.80 -7.21 2.09
CA LYS A 63 5.78 -6.57 2.90
C LYS A 63 5.56 -7.33 4.20
N HIS A 64 4.93 -6.69 5.14
CA HIS A 64 4.64 -7.22 6.46
C HIS A 64 3.18 -6.94 6.81
N PHE A 65 2.44 -8.00 7.14
CA PHE A 65 1.10 -7.90 7.69
C PHE A 65 1.19 -8.03 9.22
N GLY A 66 0.55 -7.11 9.94
CA GLY A 66 0.60 -7.08 11.39
C GLY A 66 -0.64 -6.51 12.03
N ILE A 67 -0.61 -6.43 13.35
CA ILE A 67 -1.64 -5.81 14.17
C ILE A 67 -0.97 -4.77 15.05
N GLU A 68 -1.53 -3.57 15.06
CA GLU A 68 -1.16 -2.49 15.97
C GLU A 68 -2.16 -2.46 17.11
N ASP A 69 -1.65 -2.57 18.34
CA ASP A 69 -2.49 -2.51 19.53
C ASP A 69 -3.01 -1.09 19.81
N SER A 70 -4.06 -0.98 20.61
CA SER A 70 -4.56 0.29 21.07
C SER A 70 -3.55 0.97 22.01
N HIS A 71 -3.40 2.29 21.87
CA HIS A 71 -2.53 3.13 22.71
C HIS A 71 -3.33 4.05 23.60
N ALA A 72 -2.79 4.34 24.78
CA ALA A 72 -3.37 5.32 25.70
C ALA A 72 -3.34 6.75 25.09
N PRO A 73 -4.18 7.68 25.58
CA PRO A 73 -4.12 9.09 25.17
C PRO A 73 -2.72 9.68 25.31
N GLY A 74 -2.29 10.45 24.32
CA GLY A 74 -0.93 10.99 24.20
C GLY A 74 -0.03 10.21 23.23
N PHE A 75 -0.54 9.17 22.57
CA PHE A 75 0.15 8.52 21.46
C PHE A 75 0.33 9.49 20.30
N THR A 76 1.53 9.50 19.70
CA THR A 76 1.87 10.43 18.63
C THR A 76 2.16 9.67 17.34
N TYR A 77 1.39 9.98 16.31
CA TYR A 77 1.69 9.61 14.93
C TYR A 77 2.67 10.62 14.38
N SER A 78 3.77 10.16 13.84
CA SER A 78 4.78 11.02 13.23
C SER A 78 5.40 10.35 12.03
N SER A 79 5.81 11.15 11.07
CA SER A 79 6.63 10.72 9.95
C SER A 79 7.82 11.64 9.79
N ASP A 80 9.01 11.08 9.91
CA ASP A 80 10.27 11.81 9.66
C ASP A 80 10.43 12.17 8.17
N GLU A 81 9.76 11.45 7.28
CA GLU A 81 9.81 11.68 5.84
C GLU A 81 9.02 12.93 5.43
N SER A 82 7.85 13.13 6.04
CA SER A 82 6.95 14.25 5.69
C SER A 82 6.94 15.39 6.70
N GLY A 83 7.54 15.19 7.87
CA GLY A 83 7.45 16.15 8.97
C GLY A 83 6.09 16.19 9.68
N PHE A 84 5.16 15.31 9.31
CA PHE A 84 3.85 15.19 9.93
C PHE A 84 3.93 14.79 11.39
N VAL A 85 3.14 15.44 12.25
CA VAL A 85 2.98 15.08 13.66
C VAL A 85 1.54 15.30 14.08
N TYR A 86 0.93 14.25 14.64
CA TYR A 86 -0.39 14.31 15.26
C TYR A 86 -0.40 13.52 16.57
N THR A 87 -0.88 14.12 17.67
CA THR A 87 -0.98 13.45 18.97
C THR A 87 -2.44 13.20 19.32
N SER A 88 -2.78 11.93 19.50
CA SER A 88 -4.11 11.51 19.90
C SER A 88 -4.44 11.97 21.33
N ASN A 89 -5.65 12.50 21.53
CA ASN A 89 -6.16 12.88 22.84
C ASN A 89 -7.10 11.83 23.46
N LYS A 90 -7.28 10.69 22.78
CA LYS A 90 -8.11 9.56 23.20
C LYS A 90 -7.32 8.24 23.13
N THR A 91 -7.90 7.16 23.61
CA THR A 91 -7.37 5.81 23.36
C THR A 91 -7.57 5.48 21.88
N THR A 92 -6.49 5.08 21.21
CA THR A 92 -6.55 4.68 19.79
C THR A 92 -7.22 3.32 19.66
N TYR A 93 -7.74 3.02 18.47
CA TYR A 93 -8.26 1.69 18.17
C TYR A 93 -7.14 0.73 17.78
N ARG A 94 -7.30 -0.56 18.11
CA ARG A 94 -6.49 -1.64 17.53
C ARG A 94 -6.85 -1.78 16.06
N TYR A 95 -5.85 -2.03 15.20
CA TYR A 95 -6.06 -2.23 13.77
C TYR A 95 -5.05 -3.20 13.16
N SER A 96 -5.47 -3.93 12.12
CA SER A 96 -4.56 -4.63 11.23
C SER A 96 -3.90 -3.67 10.26
N TYR A 97 -2.70 -3.98 9.82
CA TYR A 97 -1.99 -3.18 8.84
C TYR A 97 -1.17 -4.04 7.87
N VAL A 98 -0.95 -3.48 6.68
CA VAL A 98 0.12 -3.88 5.76
C VAL A 98 1.08 -2.72 5.64
N ARG A 99 2.38 -3.00 5.62
CA ARG A 99 3.46 -2.01 5.44
C ARG A 99 4.74 -2.67 4.94
N ASP A 100 5.72 -1.86 4.65
CA ASP A 100 7.05 -2.35 4.33
C ASP A 100 7.60 -3.25 5.45
N HIS A 101 8.32 -4.29 5.04
CA HIS A 101 8.93 -5.19 6.01
C HIS A 101 9.99 -4.45 6.84
N PRO A 102 10.08 -4.66 8.17
CA PRO A 102 11.01 -3.92 9.05
C PRO A 102 12.47 -3.94 8.62
N SER A 103 12.91 -5.00 7.92
CA SER A 103 14.28 -5.07 7.39
C SER A 103 14.62 -4.05 6.30
N GLN A 104 13.64 -3.34 5.78
CA GLN A 104 13.77 -2.32 4.74
C GLN A 104 13.87 -0.90 5.31
N TRP A 105 13.61 -0.76 6.60
CA TRP A 105 13.73 0.50 7.31
C TRP A 105 15.10 0.56 7.98
N ASP A 106 15.86 1.58 7.77
CA ASP A 106 17.19 1.75 8.39
C ASP A 106 17.07 1.64 9.93
N GLU A 107 17.03 2.73 10.65
CA GLU A 107 16.82 2.75 12.10
C GLU A 107 15.56 3.55 12.47
N ARG A 108 14.75 3.92 11.47
CA ARG A 108 13.56 4.74 11.64
C ARG A 108 12.33 3.86 11.68
N TRP A 109 11.42 4.21 12.53
CA TRP A 109 10.11 3.62 12.60
C TRP A 109 9.08 4.75 12.55
N ASP A 110 8.39 4.87 11.42
CA ASP A 110 7.24 5.74 11.28
C ASP A 110 5.96 4.97 11.58
N ALA A 111 4.90 5.67 11.94
CA ALA A 111 3.57 5.10 12.07
C ALA A 111 2.97 4.83 10.68
N TYR A 112 3.71 4.09 9.84
CA TYR A 112 3.38 3.83 8.46
C TYR A 112 2.53 2.59 8.30
N SER A 113 1.41 2.73 7.61
CA SER A 113 0.55 1.63 7.18
C SER A 113 -0.04 1.97 5.81
N GLU A 114 -0.26 0.96 4.99
CA GLU A 114 -0.79 1.14 3.63
C GLU A 114 -2.26 0.73 3.54
N ALA A 115 -2.65 -0.30 4.29
CA ALA A 115 -4.02 -0.80 4.30
C ALA A 115 -4.30 -1.51 5.61
N GLY A 116 -5.57 -1.65 5.97
CA GLY A 116 -6.00 -2.40 7.14
C GLY A 116 -7.45 -2.15 7.53
N ILE A 117 -7.84 -2.74 8.65
CA ILE A 117 -9.16 -2.59 9.26
C ILE A 117 -8.98 -2.43 10.77
N ASN A 118 -9.70 -1.49 11.38
CA ASN A 118 -9.69 -1.36 12.83
C ASN A 118 -10.82 -2.15 13.50
N GLU A 119 -10.77 -2.26 14.81
CA GLU A 119 -11.77 -2.97 15.64
C GLU A 119 -13.18 -2.37 15.60
N LYS A 120 -13.38 -1.20 14.98
CA LYS A 120 -14.69 -0.57 14.73
C LYS A 120 -15.21 -0.91 13.33
N GLY A 121 -14.47 -1.70 12.54
CA GLY A 121 -14.84 -2.08 11.18
C GLY A 121 -14.56 -1.02 10.12
N VAL A 122 -13.82 0.04 10.48
CA VAL A 122 -13.33 1.01 9.49
C VAL A 122 -12.14 0.41 8.76
N SER A 123 -12.24 0.33 7.45
CA SER A 123 -11.19 -0.14 6.55
C SER A 123 -10.62 1.00 5.72
N CYS A 124 -9.34 0.94 5.41
CA CYS A 124 -8.62 1.93 4.64
C CYS A 124 -7.66 1.26 3.67
N SER A 125 -7.59 1.78 2.44
CA SER A 125 -6.57 1.45 1.44
C SER A 125 -5.94 2.75 0.97
N ALA A 126 -4.70 2.99 1.34
CA ALA A 126 -3.87 4.15 1.09
C ALA A 126 -2.48 3.70 0.64
N THR A 127 -1.83 4.33 -0.33
CA THR A 127 -2.28 5.47 -1.11
C THR A 127 -2.20 5.15 -2.60
N LEU A 128 -3.00 5.86 -3.40
CA LEU A 128 -2.84 5.91 -4.84
C LEU A 128 -2.25 7.28 -5.18
N SER A 129 -0.95 7.36 -5.33
CA SER A 129 -0.29 8.62 -5.68
C SER A 129 -0.71 9.10 -7.06
N THR A 130 -1.07 10.36 -7.17
CA THR A 130 -1.49 11.02 -8.41
C THR A 130 -0.60 12.23 -8.71
N SER A 131 -0.92 12.97 -9.75
CA SER A 131 -0.21 14.19 -10.12
C SER A 131 -1.17 15.36 -10.21
N MET A 132 -0.69 16.53 -9.84
CA MET A 132 -1.43 17.78 -9.81
C MET A 132 -1.15 18.64 -11.06
N ASN A 133 -2.06 19.54 -11.33
CA ASN A 133 -1.87 20.61 -12.29
C ASN A 133 -0.77 21.58 -11.82
N ALA A 134 0.20 21.87 -12.67
CA ALA A 134 1.31 22.77 -12.34
C ALA A 134 0.86 24.21 -12.00
N ASP A 135 -0.27 24.67 -12.54
CA ASP A 135 -0.83 25.99 -12.20
C ASP A 135 -1.37 26.01 -10.76
N VAL A 136 -1.91 24.86 -10.28
CA VAL A 136 -2.35 24.67 -8.89
C VAL A 136 -1.15 24.56 -7.97
N GLU A 137 -0.14 23.77 -8.34
CA GLU A 137 1.10 23.64 -7.57
C GLU A 137 1.80 24.97 -7.33
N ALA A 138 1.72 25.89 -8.31
CA ALA A 138 2.31 27.23 -8.20
C ALA A 138 1.61 28.13 -7.16
N VAL A 139 0.34 27.88 -6.83
CA VAL A 139 -0.46 28.73 -5.93
C VAL A 139 -0.78 28.09 -4.59
N ASP A 140 -0.81 26.77 -4.51
CA ASP A 140 -0.97 25.97 -3.29
C ASP A 140 -0.04 24.74 -3.34
N PRO A 141 1.28 24.96 -3.15
CA PRO A 141 2.29 23.91 -3.26
C PRO A 141 2.18 22.89 -2.13
N LEU A 142 2.73 21.71 -2.35
CA LEU A 142 2.94 20.72 -1.29
C LEU A 142 3.75 21.31 -0.13
N THR A 143 3.46 20.84 1.07
CA THR A 143 4.08 21.26 2.33
C THR A 143 4.67 20.07 3.06
N ASP A 144 5.31 20.30 4.20
CA ASP A 144 5.49 19.25 5.19
C ASP A 144 4.11 18.98 5.80
N GLY A 145 3.63 17.71 5.86
CA GLY A 145 2.27 17.41 6.32
C GLY A 145 1.88 15.96 6.10
N LEU A 146 0.57 15.72 6.04
CA LEU A 146 0.07 14.37 5.76
C LEU A 146 0.57 13.84 4.42
N GLY A 147 0.71 12.54 4.33
CA GLY A 147 1.08 11.85 3.12
C GLY A 147 0.96 10.35 3.28
N GLU A 148 1.46 9.62 2.31
CA GLU A 148 1.44 8.16 2.26
C GLU A 148 1.82 7.51 3.59
N TYR A 149 2.82 8.05 4.28
CA TYR A 149 3.38 7.48 5.52
C TYR A 149 2.50 7.66 6.76
N SER A 150 1.34 8.31 6.68
CA SER A 150 0.54 8.62 7.87
C SER A 150 -0.96 8.41 7.70
N TYR A 151 -1.51 8.48 6.49
CA TYR A 151 -2.96 8.41 6.28
C TYR A 151 -3.62 7.20 6.93
N ALA A 152 -3.20 5.99 6.56
CA ALA A 152 -3.88 4.78 7.02
C ALA A 152 -3.77 4.60 8.53
N SER A 153 -2.59 4.82 9.12
CA SER A 153 -2.38 4.70 10.56
C SER A 153 -3.27 5.66 11.37
N VAL A 154 -3.39 6.91 10.91
CA VAL A 154 -4.25 7.91 11.57
C VAL A 154 -5.72 7.55 11.43
N ILE A 155 -6.19 7.21 10.22
CA ILE A 155 -7.58 6.83 9.97
C ILE A 155 -7.96 5.62 10.84
N LEU A 156 -7.17 4.56 10.80
CA LEU A 156 -7.45 3.30 11.48
C LEU A 156 -7.35 3.42 13.00
N GLY A 157 -6.38 4.17 13.51
CA GLY A 157 -6.22 4.38 14.95
C GLY A 157 -7.25 5.32 15.57
N GLU A 158 -7.85 6.22 14.78
CA GLU A 158 -8.64 7.32 15.33
C GLU A 158 -10.12 7.28 14.99
N SER A 159 -10.57 6.55 13.94
CA SER A 159 -11.92 6.70 13.41
C SER A 159 -12.82 5.53 13.76
N ALA A 160 -14.04 5.78 14.21
CA ALA A 160 -15.06 4.77 14.47
C ALA A 160 -16.02 4.57 13.29
N THR A 161 -16.02 5.49 12.33
CA THR A 161 -16.78 5.42 11.07
C THR A 161 -15.93 5.90 9.91
N ALA A 162 -16.31 5.52 8.70
CA ALA A 162 -15.62 5.99 7.48
C ALA A 162 -15.69 7.51 7.37
N ARG A 163 -16.84 8.11 7.70
CA ARG A 163 -17.03 9.55 7.68
C ARG A 163 -16.14 10.29 8.68
N GLU A 164 -16.02 9.77 9.91
CA GLU A 164 -15.07 10.32 10.90
C GLU A 164 -13.63 10.31 10.36
N GLY A 165 -13.24 9.25 9.65
CA GLY A 165 -11.93 9.17 9.00
C GLY A 165 -11.71 10.25 7.94
N VAL A 166 -12.71 10.48 7.10
CA VAL A 166 -12.69 11.56 6.09
C VAL A 166 -12.58 12.94 6.74
N GLU A 167 -13.42 13.23 7.74
CA GLU A 167 -13.46 14.51 8.44
C GLU A 167 -12.15 14.78 9.21
N LEU A 168 -11.57 13.75 9.82
CA LEU A 168 -10.29 13.85 10.53
C LEU A 168 -9.15 14.21 9.59
N ILE A 169 -8.92 13.43 8.53
CA ILE A 169 -7.80 13.73 7.61
C ILE A 169 -8.01 15.04 6.85
N GLY A 170 -9.26 15.38 6.51
CA GLY A 170 -9.59 16.68 5.94
C GLY A 170 -9.18 17.83 6.85
N SER A 171 -9.54 17.77 8.15
CA SER A 171 -9.15 18.80 9.12
C SER A 171 -7.64 18.88 9.34
N LEU A 172 -6.94 17.74 9.31
CA LEU A 172 -5.47 17.73 9.42
C LEU A 172 -4.80 18.34 8.19
N ILE A 173 -5.36 18.13 7.00
CA ILE A 173 -4.87 18.79 5.77
C ILE A 173 -5.12 20.31 5.83
N ASP A 174 -6.28 20.73 6.29
CA ASP A 174 -6.57 22.16 6.46
C ASP A 174 -5.58 22.83 7.43
N GLU A 175 -5.10 22.10 8.45
CA GLU A 175 -4.17 22.61 9.47
C GLU A 175 -2.70 22.50 9.06
N GLN A 176 -2.27 21.36 8.52
CA GLN A 176 -0.85 21.04 8.31
C GLN A 176 -0.47 20.93 6.83
N GLY A 177 -1.45 20.73 5.95
CA GLY A 177 -1.23 20.47 4.53
C GLY A 177 -0.83 19.03 4.23
N VAL A 178 -0.40 18.79 2.98
CA VAL A 178 0.05 17.48 2.48
C VAL A 178 1.42 17.55 1.82
N CYS A 179 2.17 16.46 1.91
CA CYS A 179 3.46 16.30 1.24
C CYS A 179 3.37 15.59 -0.11
N SER A 180 2.21 15.00 -0.44
CA SER A 180 1.96 14.26 -1.69
C SER A 180 0.50 14.35 -2.13
N HIS A 181 0.25 14.11 -3.42
CA HIS A 181 -1.11 14.02 -3.97
C HIS A 181 -1.54 12.59 -3.98
N ASP A 182 -2.53 12.26 -3.16
CA ASP A 182 -2.93 10.89 -2.94
C ASP A 182 -4.44 10.73 -3.01
N GLN A 183 -4.86 9.54 -3.45
CA GLN A 183 -6.23 9.08 -3.31
C GLN A 183 -6.27 7.91 -2.33
N ILE A 184 -7.31 7.88 -1.51
CA ILE A 184 -7.50 6.92 -0.43
C ILE A 184 -8.95 6.44 -0.46
N VAL A 185 -9.19 5.15 -0.29
CA VAL A 185 -10.56 4.66 -0.04
C VAL A 185 -10.70 4.34 1.44
N ILE A 186 -11.75 4.89 2.03
CA ILE A 186 -12.12 4.69 3.43
C ILE A 186 -13.54 4.14 3.47
N ALA A 187 -13.77 3.07 4.20
CA ALA A 187 -15.09 2.46 4.25
C ALA A 187 -15.40 1.86 5.62
N ASP A 188 -16.69 1.72 5.88
CA ASP A 188 -17.26 0.94 6.96
C ASP A 188 -18.44 0.09 6.46
N ASN A 189 -19.20 -0.53 7.37
CA ASN A 189 -20.36 -1.34 7.03
C ASN A 189 -21.55 -0.55 6.44
N ASN A 190 -21.49 0.79 6.37
CA ASN A 190 -22.57 1.65 5.88
C ASN A 190 -22.20 2.37 4.58
N GLU A 191 -20.97 2.86 4.46
CA GLU A 191 -20.57 3.72 3.35
C GLU A 191 -19.12 3.52 2.93
N THR A 192 -18.81 3.97 1.72
CA THR A 192 -17.46 3.94 1.15
C THR A 192 -17.17 5.29 0.54
N TRP A 193 -16.03 5.87 0.89
CA TRP A 193 -15.59 7.19 0.45
C TRP A 193 -14.29 7.08 -0.35
N LEU A 194 -14.22 7.81 -1.45
CA LEU A 194 -12.96 8.12 -2.11
C LEU A 194 -12.53 9.52 -1.67
N PHE A 195 -11.41 9.58 -0.96
CA PHE A 195 -10.76 10.82 -0.56
C PHE A 195 -9.64 11.14 -1.54
N ALA A 196 -9.47 12.40 -1.92
CA ALA A 196 -8.38 12.87 -2.75
C ALA A 196 -7.75 14.15 -2.18
N ALA A 197 -6.44 14.10 -1.88
CA ALA A 197 -5.62 15.28 -1.63
C ALA A 197 -5.28 15.94 -2.97
N LEU A 198 -5.79 17.13 -3.21
CA LEU A 198 -5.78 17.80 -4.51
C LEU A 198 -4.64 18.81 -4.69
N SER A 199 -4.19 19.42 -3.59
CA SER A 199 -3.07 20.36 -3.53
C SER A 199 -2.56 20.48 -2.12
N GLY A 200 -1.67 21.39 -1.82
CA GLY A 200 -1.08 21.56 -0.50
C GLY A 200 -2.09 21.58 0.65
N HIS A 201 -3.27 22.21 0.44
CA HIS A 201 -4.32 22.31 1.46
C HIS A 201 -5.73 22.07 0.92
N GLN A 202 -5.88 21.67 -0.36
CA GLN A 202 -7.21 21.38 -0.88
C GLN A 202 -7.44 19.89 -1.02
N TRP A 203 -8.63 19.45 -0.66
CA TRP A 203 -9.05 18.06 -0.68
C TRP A 203 -10.53 17.92 -1.00
N ILE A 204 -10.91 16.74 -1.46
CA ILE A 204 -12.29 16.33 -1.67
C ILE A 204 -12.47 14.89 -1.24
N ALA A 205 -13.65 14.56 -0.71
CA ALA A 205 -14.08 13.20 -0.47
C ALA A 205 -15.47 12.97 -1.08
N MET A 206 -15.62 11.88 -1.80
CA MET A 206 -16.85 11.52 -2.48
C MET A 206 -17.36 10.18 -1.96
N LYS A 207 -18.63 10.11 -1.57
CA LYS A 207 -19.28 8.85 -1.24
C LYS A 207 -19.53 8.07 -2.53
N LEU A 208 -19.06 6.83 -2.56
CA LEU A 208 -19.10 6.01 -3.77
C LEU A 208 -20.47 5.35 -3.95
N ALA A 209 -21.00 5.46 -5.17
CA ALA A 209 -22.30 4.91 -5.53
C ALA A 209 -22.25 3.37 -5.69
N ASP A 210 -23.35 2.70 -5.35
CA ASP A 210 -23.47 1.24 -5.34
C ASP A 210 -23.55 0.59 -6.74
N ASP A 211 -23.68 1.39 -7.80
CA ASP A 211 -23.93 0.92 -9.17
C ASP A 211 -22.84 1.35 -10.18
N VAL A 212 -21.67 1.70 -9.69
CA VAL A 212 -20.50 2.08 -10.51
C VAL A 212 -19.28 1.22 -10.18
N ALA A 213 -18.36 1.16 -11.14
CA ALA A 213 -17.01 0.63 -10.98
C ALA A 213 -15.98 1.72 -11.27
N SER A 214 -14.78 1.53 -10.75
CA SER A 214 -13.61 2.37 -11.03
C SER A 214 -12.37 1.52 -11.19
N VAL A 215 -11.48 1.95 -12.09
CA VAL A 215 -10.08 1.51 -12.18
C VAL A 215 -9.25 2.76 -12.30
N ASN A 216 -8.47 3.07 -11.28
CA ASN A 216 -7.57 4.22 -11.31
C ASN A 216 -6.11 3.78 -11.14
N PRO A 217 -5.30 3.87 -12.19
CA PRO A 217 -3.87 3.56 -12.17
C PRO A 217 -3.00 4.81 -12.05
N ASN A 218 -3.12 5.57 -10.96
CA ASN A 218 -2.37 6.80 -10.68
C ASN A 218 -2.72 7.99 -11.61
N ILE A 219 -3.97 8.09 -12.06
CA ILE A 219 -4.41 9.19 -12.93
C ILE A 219 -5.18 10.21 -12.10
N GLY A 220 -4.63 11.42 -11.97
CA GLY A 220 -5.22 12.52 -11.18
C GLY A 220 -6.29 13.32 -11.93
N ASN A 221 -6.41 13.15 -13.26
CA ASN A 221 -7.34 13.91 -14.11
C ASN A 221 -8.50 13.09 -14.67
N LEU A 222 -8.75 11.88 -14.16
CA LEU A 222 -9.96 11.14 -14.51
C LEU A 222 -11.20 11.93 -14.11
N ASN A 223 -12.13 12.11 -15.05
CA ASN A 223 -13.27 12.99 -14.86
C ASN A 223 -14.33 12.36 -13.94
N TYR A 224 -14.87 13.18 -13.05
CA TYR A 224 -15.99 12.86 -12.18
C TYR A 224 -16.87 14.09 -11.97
N ASP A 225 -18.15 13.87 -11.75
CA ASP A 225 -19.12 14.93 -11.48
C ASP A 225 -19.48 14.89 -9.99
N VAL A 226 -19.40 16.03 -9.31
CA VAL A 226 -19.75 16.19 -7.90
C VAL A 226 -20.57 17.43 -7.69
N ASP A 227 -21.46 17.37 -6.70
CA ASP A 227 -22.18 18.51 -6.18
C ASP A 227 -21.50 18.94 -4.86
N LEU A 228 -20.80 20.07 -4.89
CA LEU A 228 -20.10 20.59 -3.71
C LEU A 228 -21.06 21.04 -2.59
N ASP A 229 -22.32 21.29 -2.92
CA ASP A 229 -23.36 21.66 -1.93
C ASP A 229 -23.99 20.42 -1.26
N ASP A 230 -23.77 19.21 -1.79
CA ASP A 230 -24.27 17.95 -1.24
C ASP A 230 -23.37 17.43 -0.11
N THR A 231 -23.50 18.01 1.08
CA THR A 231 -22.69 17.65 2.26
C THR A 231 -22.95 16.23 2.81
N GLU A 232 -23.95 15.51 2.31
CA GLU A 232 -24.16 14.10 2.63
C GLU A 232 -23.22 13.18 1.82
N ASN A 233 -22.98 13.51 0.56
CA ASN A 233 -22.24 12.69 -0.37
C ASN A 233 -20.91 13.29 -0.85
N CYS A 234 -20.64 14.56 -0.52
CA CYS A 234 -19.39 15.25 -0.84
C CYS A 234 -18.91 16.09 0.34
N LEU A 235 -17.69 15.86 0.77
CA LEU A 235 -16.99 16.69 1.75
C LEU A 235 -15.74 17.26 1.09
N HIS A 236 -15.37 18.48 1.44
CA HIS A 236 -14.24 19.14 0.80
C HIS A 236 -13.67 20.28 1.65
N SER A 237 -12.47 20.74 1.32
CA SER A 237 -11.87 21.94 1.89
C SER A 237 -12.67 23.20 1.56
N GLU A 238 -12.72 24.14 2.48
CA GLU A 238 -13.52 25.39 2.35
C GLU A 238 -13.19 26.17 1.06
N LYS A 239 -11.94 26.12 0.61
CA LYS A 239 -11.44 26.91 -0.51
C LYS A 239 -11.29 26.13 -1.82
N ILE A 240 -11.86 24.95 -1.92
CA ILE A 240 -11.71 24.10 -3.12
C ILE A 240 -12.10 24.79 -4.42
N GLN A 241 -13.11 25.64 -4.41
CA GLN A 241 -13.55 26.41 -5.57
C GLN A 241 -13.02 27.85 -5.55
N SER A 242 -13.11 28.54 -4.42
CA SER A 242 -12.76 29.97 -4.36
C SER A 242 -11.28 30.23 -4.60
N MET A 243 -10.37 29.38 -4.15
CA MET A 243 -8.94 29.57 -4.37
C MET A 243 -8.57 29.53 -5.87
N PRO A 244 -8.93 28.52 -6.66
CA PRO A 244 -8.64 28.53 -8.09
C PRO A 244 -9.39 29.62 -8.86
N GLU A 245 -10.59 30.04 -8.43
CA GLU A 245 -11.30 31.20 -9.03
C GLU A 245 -10.54 32.51 -8.82
N GLU A 246 -10.12 32.78 -7.58
CA GLU A 246 -9.34 33.99 -7.24
C GLU A 246 -8.00 34.04 -8.00
N LYS A 247 -7.43 32.91 -8.31
CA LYS A 247 -6.17 32.78 -9.05
C LYS A 247 -6.36 32.71 -10.57
N GLY A 248 -7.60 32.61 -11.05
CA GLY A 248 -7.93 32.57 -12.49
C GLY A 248 -7.54 31.26 -13.17
N ILE A 249 -7.42 30.14 -12.40
CA ILE A 249 -7.04 28.82 -12.89
C ILE A 249 -8.20 27.82 -12.86
N ALA A 250 -9.36 28.20 -12.30
CA ALA A 250 -10.56 27.38 -12.25
C ALA A 250 -11.00 26.91 -13.64
N LYS A 251 -11.42 25.65 -13.73
CA LYS A 251 -12.03 25.06 -14.93
C LYS A 251 -13.50 24.78 -14.68
N TYR A 252 -14.26 24.81 -15.75
CA TYR A 252 -15.70 24.58 -15.73
C TYR A 252 -16.08 23.61 -16.83
N SER A 253 -17.03 22.75 -16.55
CA SER A 253 -17.65 21.87 -17.52
C SER A 253 -18.48 22.65 -18.56
N ALA A 254 -18.94 21.98 -19.61
CA ALA A 254 -19.67 22.62 -20.68
C ALA A 254 -21.02 23.23 -20.23
N ASP A 255 -21.61 22.74 -19.17
CA ASP A 255 -22.83 23.25 -18.52
C ASP A 255 -22.54 24.32 -17.44
N GLY A 256 -21.28 24.71 -17.28
CA GLY A 256 -20.87 25.82 -16.42
C GLY A 256 -20.67 25.47 -14.95
N LYS A 257 -20.63 24.19 -14.60
CA LYS A 257 -20.29 23.73 -13.24
C LYS A 257 -18.78 23.77 -13.03
N PHE A 258 -18.35 24.04 -11.80
CA PHE A 258 -16.95 23.94 -11.43
C PHE A 258 -16.45 22.51 -11.59
N ASP A 259 -15.39 22.34 -12.36
CA ASP A 259 -14.79 21.04 -12.67
C ASP A 259 -13.55 20.81 -11.79
N VAL A 260 -13.74 20.05 -10.71
CA VAL A 260 -12.67 19.76 -9.74
C VAL A 260 -11.55 18.95 -10.41
N ALA A 261 -11.88 17.89 -11.14
CA ALA A 261 -10.90 17.01 -11.75
C ALA A 261 -10.01 17.74 -12.76
N GLN A 262 -10.58 18.62 -13.58
CA GLN A 262 -9.83 19.38 -14.58
C GLN A 262 -9.14 20.62 -14.02
N THR A 263 -9.59 21.15 -12.90
CA THR A 263 -8.92 22.23 -12.19
C THR A 263 -7.66 21.74 -11.51
N TYR A 264 -7.75 20.64 -10.76
CA TYR A 264 -6.69 20.16 -9.88
C TYR A 264 -5.80 19.09 -10.52
N GLY A 265 -6.36 18.19 -11.32
CA GLY A 265 -5.62 17.10 -11.93
C GLY A 265 -4.61 17.56 -12.98
N GLU A 266 -3.59 16.77 -13.18
CA GLU A 266 -2.58 17.01 -14.21
C GLU A 266 -3.21 17.14 -15.62
N ARG A 267 -2.50 17.75 -16.52
CA ARG A 267 -2.96 17.87 -17.91
C ARG A 267 -2.88 16.52 -18.62
N LEU A 268 -3.81 16.25 -19.54
CA LEU A 268 -3.87 15.02 -20.33
C LEU A 268 -2.53 14.66 -21.01
N ASP A 269 -1.81 15.67 -21.52
CA ASP A 269 -0.52 15.49 -22.19
C ASP A 269 0.65 15.17 -21.24
N LYS A 270 0.39 15.16 -19.93
CA LYS A 270 1.36 14.81 -18.88
C LYS A 270 1.13 13.43 -18.28
N THR A 271 -0.09 12.91 -18.38
CA THR A 271 -0.41 11.56 -17.89
C THR A 271 0.40 10.51 -18.64
N GLY A 272 1.08 9.65 -17.89
CA GLY A 272 2.02 8.68 -18.44
C GLY A 272 1.35 7.56 -19.24
N ARG A 273 2.06 7.06 -20.26
CA ARG A 273 1.57 5.97 -21.11
C ARG A 273 1.25 4.68 -20.34
N HIS A 274 2.00 4.36 -19.27
CA HIS A 274 1.78 3.18 -18.44
C HIS A 274 0.52 3.28 -17.59
N GLN A 275 0.15 4.50 -17.20
CA GLN A 275 -1.11 4.79 -16.52
C GLN A 275 -2.28 4.52 -17.49
N TRP A 276 -2.27 5.09 -18.69
CA TRP A 276 -3.30 4.82 -19.69
C TRP A 276 -3.37 3.35 -20.10
N THR A 277 -2.24 2.67 -20.21
CA THR A 277 -2.20 1.24 -20.51
C THR A 277 -3.01 0.43 -19.49
N ARG A 278 -2.76 0.63 -18.19
CA ARG A 278 -3.48 -0.06 -17.12
C ARG A 278 -4.97 0.32 -17.06
N TYR A 279 -5.28 1.59 -17.32
CA TYR A 279 -6.67 2.04 -17.40
C TYR A 279 -7.43 1.30 -18.52
N ILE A 280 -6.85 1.22 -19.71
CA ILE A 280 -7.45 0.52 -20.87
C ILE A 280 -7.60 -0.98 -20.57
N GLN A 281 -6.57 -1.61 -20.01
CA GLN A 281 -6.62 -3.02 -19.60
C GLN A 281 -7.72 -3.29 -18.58
N GLY A 282 -7.85 -2.44 -17.56
CA GLY A 282 -8.88 -2.56 -16.54
C GLY A 282 -10.29 -2.36 -17.09
N ARG A 283 -10.48 -1.39 -17.99
CA ARG A 283 -11.76 -1.16 -18.68
C ARG A 283 -12.16 -2.36 -19.56
N ASP A 284 -11.20 -2.96 -20.27
CA ASP A 284 -11.43 -4.18 -21.04
C ASP A 284 -11.80 -5.36 -20.14
N TYR A 285 -11.06 -5.54 -19.04
CA TYR A 285 -11.35 -6.58 -18.05
C TYR A 285 -12.82 -6.51 -17.57
N PHE A 286 -13.25 -5.32 -17.18
CA PHE A 286 -14.61 -5.06 -16.72
C PHE A 286 -15.65 -4.92 -17.86
N LYS A 287 -15.30 -5.38 -19.08
CA LYS A 287 -16.22 -5.42 -20.23
C LYS A 287 -16.80 -4.06 -20.62
N ASN A 288 -15.99 -3.03 -20.44
CA ASN A 288 -16.27 -1.66 -20.88
C ASN A 288 -15.07 -1.09 -21.63
N PRO A 289 -14.64 -1.74 -22.74
CA PRO A 289 -13.39 -1.44 -23.42
C PRO A 289 -13.42 -0.08 -24.13
N LEU A 290 -12.25 0.53 -24.23
CA LEU A 290 -11.99 1.63 -25.14
C LEU A 290 -11.64 1.07 -26.53
N THR A 291 -11.93 1.83 -27.58
CA THR A 291 -11.69 1.43 -28.98
C THR A 291 -10.34 1.95 -29.45
N LYS A 292 -9.49 1.03 -29.88
CA LYS A 292 -8.20 1.40 -30.49
C LYS A 292 -8.41 2.29 -31.73
N ASP A 293 -7.52 3.26 -31.92
CA ASP A 293 -7.50 4.25 -33.00
C ASP A 293 -8.67 5.27 -32.98
N ALA A 294 -9.71 5.03 -32.15
CA ALA A 294 -10.75 6.00 -31.87
C ALA A 294 -10.54 6.68 -30.51
N ASP A 295 -10.40 5.89 -29.43
CA ASP A 295 -10.27 6.42 -28.08
C ASP A 295 -8.80 6.49 -27.62
N TYR A 296 -7.95 5.58 -28.13
CA TYR A 296 -6.53 5.54 -27.79
C TYR A 296 -5.63 5.08 -28.94
N THR A 297 -4.36 5.41 -28.85
CA THR A 297 -3.30 4.94 -29.76
C THR A 297 -2.20 4.22 -29.00
N ILE A 298 -1.53 3.26 -29.67
CA ILE A 298 -0.34 2.60 -29.11
C ILE A 298 0.87 3.51 -29.32
N VAL A 299 1.64 3.70 -28.26
CA VAL A 299 2.91 4.43 -28.25
C VAL A 299 4.04 3.47 -27.98
N ASN A 300 5.08 3.51 -28.79
CA ASN A 300 6.29 2.70 -28.61
C ASN A 300 7.53 3.54 -28.94
N ASP A 301 8.09 4.18 -27.92
CA ASP A 301 9.29 5.03 -28.01
C ASP A 301 10.37 4.59 -27.00
N GLY A 302 10.55 3.28 -26.88
CA GLY A 302 11.46 2.61 -25.95
C GLY A 302 10.75 1.71 -24.95
N SER A 303 9.44 1.92 -24.71
CA SER A 303 8.55 0.98 -24.03
C SER A 303 7.16 1.08 -24.62
N VAL A 304 6.42 -0.03 -24.63
CA VAL A 304 5.06 -0.10 -25.16
C VAL A 304 4.07 0.45 -24.14
N GLY A 305 3.15 1.27 -24.62
CA GLY A 305 2.06 1.82 -23.80
C GLY A 305 1.01 2.50 -24.66
N ALA A 306 0.10 3.24 -24.02
CA ALA A 306 -1.01 3.90 -24.68
C ALA A 306 -1.06 5.41 -24.39
N SER A 307 -1.70 6.14 -25.29
CA SER A 307 -2.13 7.52 -25.10
C SER A 307 -3.59 7.63 -25.51
N VAL A 308 -4.41 8.30 -24.70
CA VAL A 308 -5.82 8.55 -25.01
C VAL A 308 -6.00 9.90 -25.69
N SER A 309 -7.06 10.03 -26.51
CA SER A 309 -7.38 11.26 -27.24
C SER A 309 -8.15 12.27 -26.40
N GLU A 310 -8.89 11.79 -25.39
CA GLU A 310 -9.75 12.61 -24.53
C GLU A 310 -9.65 12.12 -23.08
N ILE A 311 -10.01 13.01 -22.15
CA ILE A 311 -10.09 12.69 -20.72
C ILE A 311 -11.13 11.60 -20.50
N GLN A 312 -10.78 10.61 -19.69
CA GLN A 312 -11.59 9.44 -19.41
C GLN A 312 -12.31 9.56 -18.06
N PRO A 313 -13.47 8.90 -17.88
CA PRO A 313 -14.20 8.95 -16.62
C PRO A 313 -13.53 8.11 -15.53
N LEU A 314 -13.60 8.58 -14.28
CA LEU A 314 -13.18 7.83 -13.09
C LEU A 314 -14.15 6.67 -12.82
N PHE A 315 -15.46 6.91 -12.98
CA PHE A 315 -16.49 5.94 -12.74
C PHE A 315 -17.17 5.49 -14.04
N PHE A 316 -17.45 4.20 -14.14
CA PHE A 316 -18.12 3.63 -15.31
C PHE A 316 -19.06 2.48 -14.94
N LYS A 317 -19.91 2.09 -15.87
CA LYS A 317 -20.76 0.89 -15.76
C LYS A 317 -20.03 -0.28 -16.43
N PRO A 318 -19.72 -1.37 -15.71
CA PRO A 318 -19.20 -2.58 -16.34
C PRO A 318 -20.16 -3.17 -17.37
N GLY A 319 -19.63 -3.91 -18.36
CA GLY A 319 -20.45 -4.53 -19.41
C GLY A 319 -21.22 -5.76 -18.95
N LYS A 320 -21.07 -6.19 -17.70
CA LYS A 320 -21.89 -7.21 -17.02
C LYS A 320 -22.11 -6.83 -15.56
N SER A 321 -23.08 -7.46 -14.93
CA SER A 321 -23.25 -7.52 -13.47
C SER A 321 -22.90 -8.92 -12.95
N GLY A 322 -22.92 -9.11 -11.64
CA GLY A 322 -22.63 -10.38 -11.00
C GLY A 322 -21.13 -10.73 -10.98
N TRP A 323 -20.27 -9.73 -10.74
CA TRP A 323 -18.85 -9.94 -10.54
C TRP A 323 -18.61 -10.72 -9.25
N SER A 324 -17.93 -11.87 -9.35
CA SER A 324 -17.59 -12.71 -8.21
C SER A 324 -16.33 -12.23 -7.49
N THR A 325 -16.17 -12.62 -6.23
CA THR A 325 -14.95 -12.39 -5.44
C THR A 325 -13.70 -12.85 -6.20
N PHE A 326 -13.77 -14.04 -6.81
CA PHE A 326 -12.68 -14.59 -7.62
C PHE A 326 -12.30 -13.65 -8.78
N GLU A 327 -13.28 -13.17 -9.55
CA GLU A 327 -13.01 -12.25 -10.67
C GLU A 327 -12.42 -10.91 -10.18
N LEU A 328 -12.87 -10.40 -9.03
CA LEU A 328 -12.34 -9.15 -8.47
C LEU A 328 -10.91 -9.30 -7.96
N ILE A 329 -10.57 -10.42 -7.33
CA ILE A 329 -9.18 -10.77 -7.00
C ILE A 329 -8.32 -10.84 -8.26
N ARG A 330 -8.82 -11.49 -9.32
CA ARG A 330 -8.09 -11.65 -10.58
C ARG A 330 -7.96 -10.38 -11.41
N ALA A 331 -8.78 -9.37 -11.16
CA ALA A 331 -8.64 -8.06 -11.80
C ALA A 331 -7.25 -7.43 -11.55
N PHE A 332 -6.69 -7.64 -10.36
CA PHE A 332 -5.34 -7.18 -10.02
C PHE A 332 -4.24 -7.99 -10.74
N GLY A 333 -4.52 -9.23 -11.12
CA GLY A 333 -3.62 -10.06 -11.93
C GLY A 333 -3.71 -9.84 -13.44
N ASN A 334 -4.58 -8.93 -13.90
CA ASN A 334 -4.80 -8.67 -15.34
C ASN A 334 -3.55 -8.12 -16.02
N ARG A 335 -3.17 -8.74 -17.13
CA ARG A 335 -1.99 -8.37 -17.93
C ARG A 335 -2.35 -7.87 -19.32
N GLY A 336 -3.61 -7.49 -19.56
CA GLY A 336 -4.08 -6.98 -20.85
C GLY A 336 -4.21 -8.07 -21.90
N GLU A 337 -4.46 -9.32 -21.52
CA GLU A 337 -4.45 -10.50 -22.40
C GLU A 337 -5.38 -10.36 -23.60
N ASN A 338 -6.47 -9.60 -23.44
CA ASN A 338 -7.46 -9.39 -24.50
C ASN A 338 -7.33 -8.03 -25.20
N VAL A 339 -6.33 -7.22 -24.87
CA VAL A 339 -6.14 -5.87 -25.44
C VAL A 339 -5.05 -5.89 -26.51
N PRO A 340 -5.40 -5.85 -27.81
CA PRO A 340 -4.40 -5.93 -28.88
C PRO A 340 -3.37 -4.80 -28.81
N GLY A 341 -2.08 -5.17 -28.76
CA GLY A 341 -0.94 -4.26 -28.68
C GLY A 341 -0.64 -3.74 -27.26
N LEU A 342 -1.41 -4.17 -26.25
CA LEU A 342 -1.18 -3.84 -24.83
C LEU A 342 -1.18 -5.08 -23.92
N ASN A 343 -0.97 -6.27 -24.49
CA ASN A 343 -0.78 -7.50 -23.73
C ASN A 343 0.66 -7.55 -23.18
N ALA A 344 0.81 -7.50 -21.87
CA ALA A 344 2.12 -7.50 -21.24
C ALA A 344 2.94 -8.77 -21.50
N ASN A 345 2.28 -9.91 -21.75
CA ASN A 345 2.96 -11.18 -22.02
C ASN A 345 3.53 -11.27 -23.45
N ILE A 346 3.00 -10.48 -24.40
CA ILE A 346 3.34 -10.56 -25.83
C ILE A 346 3.98 -9.25 -26.31
N ASP A 347 3.37 -8.11 -25.94
CA ASP A 347 3.73 -6.80 -26.48
C ASP A 347 4.75 -6.06 -25.60
N GLY A 348 5.04 -6.56 -24.38
CA GLY A 348 5.90 -5.91 -23.40
C GLY A 348 5.29 -4.62 -22.81
N ALA A 349 3.97 -4.48 -22.82
CA ALA A 349 3.27 -3.38 -22.21
C ALA A 349 3.29 -3.48 -20.68
N TYR A 350 3.20 -2.36 -19.98
CA TYR A 350 3.02 -2.37 -18.54
C TYR A 350 1.61 -2.89 -18.17
N ALA A 351 1.48 -3.62 -17.08
CA ALA A 351 0.22 -4.27 -16.71
C ALA A 351 -0.24 -3.88 -15.30
N ILE A 352 -1.53 -4.09 -15.00
CA ILE A 352 -2.05 -4.08 -13.64
C ILE A 352 -1.35 -5.19 -12.83
N GLY A 353 -1.34 -6.43 -13.35
CA GLY A 353 -0.61 -7.57 -12.78
C GLY A 353 0.87 -7.56 -13.19
N THR A 354 1.60 -6.56 -12.77
CA THR A 354 3.02 -6.40 -13.08
C THR A 354 3.92 -7.23 -12.17
N GLU A 355 5.16 -7.50 -12.62
CA GLU A 355 6.19 -8.10 -11.77
C GLU A 355 6.67 -7.20 -10.62
N ARG A 356 6.18 -5.95 -10.57
CA ARG A 356 6.49 -4.96 -9.55
C ARG A 356 5.45 -4.88 -8.43
N ASN A 357 4.32 -5.59 -8.56
CA ASN A 357 3.37 -5.65 -7.46
C ASN A 357 4.05 -6.21 -6.20
N THR A 358 3.81 -5.61 -5.06
CA THR A 358 4.42 -5.96 -3.78
C THR A 358 3.37 -6.41 -2.78
N GLU A 359 2.22 -5.76 -2.79
CA GLU A 359 1.08 -6.03 -1.94
C GLU A 359 -0.20 -5.75 -2.73
N ILE A 360 -1.24 -6.53 -2.48
CA ILE A 360 -2.59 -6.29 -2.97
C ILE A 360 -3.58 -6.54 -1.84
N ASN A 361 -4.35 -5.54 -1.49
CA ASN A 361 -5.49 -5.65 -0.61
C ASN A 361 -6.78 -5.55 -1.40
N LEU A 362 -7.79 -6.35 -1.02
CA LEU A 362 -9.16 -6.24 -1.51
C LEU A 362 -10.11 -6.38 -0.32
N PHE A 363 -10.90 -5.36 -0.04
CA PHE A 363 -11.90 -5.35 1.02
C PHE A 363 -13.27 -5.69 0.45
N GLN A 364 -13.90 -6.73 1.00
CA GLN A 364 -15.27 -7.16 0.72
C GLN A 364 -16.16 -6.65 1.85
N ILE A 365 -17.02 -5.69 1.58
CA ILE A 365 -17.85 -5.02 2.57
C ILE A 365 -19.30 -5.50 2.45
N ARG A 366 -19.81 -6.06 3.53
CA ARG A 366 -21.17 -6.60 3.63
C ARG A 366 -22.05 -5.62 4.40
N ARG A 367 -22.78 -4.82 3.64
CA ARG A 367 -23.64 -3.76 4.20
C ARG A 367 -24.67 -4.31 5.18
N GLY A 368 -24.85 -3.63 6.30
CA GLY A 368 -25.87 -3.93 7.31
C GLY A 368 -25.54 -5.05 8.30
N LEU A 369 -24.34 -5.63 8.25
CA LEU A 369 -23.82 -6.51 9.30
C LEU A 369 -23.17 -5.71 10.41
N ASP A 370 -22.93 -6.37 11.56
CA ASP A 370 -22.14 -5.78 12.64
C ASP A 370 -20.78 -5.30 12.12
N PRO A 371 -20.29 -4.12 12.51
CA PRO A 371 -19.03 -3.57 12.01
C PRO A 371 -17.85 -4.53 12.13
N GLU A 372 -17.73 -5.26 13.24
CA GLU A 372 -16.62 -6.19 13.51
C GLU A 372 -16.54 -7.39 12.55
N VAL A 373 -17.68 -7.78 11.92
CA VAL A 373 -17.75 -8.90 10.97
C VAL A 373 -18.09 -8.45 9.55
N ALA A 374 -18.39 -7.18 9.33
CA ALA A 374 -18.90 -6.69 8.05
C ALA A 374 -17.87 -6.79 6.93
N THR A 375 -16.59 -6.63 7.22
CA THR A 375 -15.55 -6.57 6.20
C THR A 375 -14.61 -7.76 6.28
N ILE A 376 -14.40 -8.42 5.13
CA ILE A 376 -13.37 -9.43 4.92
C ILE A 376 -12.24 -8.79 4.12
N GLN A 377 -11.03 -8.85 4.63
CA GLN A 377 -9.82 -8.45 3.92
C GLN A 377 -9.24 -9.66 3.18
N TRP A 378 -9.13 -9.56 1.86
CA TRP A 378 -8.43 -10.50 1.00
C TRP A 378 -7.04 -9.94 0.75
N GLU A 379 -6.01 -10.58 1.32
CA GLU A 379 -4.65 -10.06 1.34
C GLU A 379 -3.70 -10.93 0.51
N MET A 380 -2.91 -10.28 -0.37
CA MET A 380 -1.85 -10.91 -1.15
C MET A 380 -0.53 -10.17 -0.93
N LEU A 381 0.46 -10.83 -0.36
CA LEU A 381 1.79 -10.25 -0.12
C LEU A 381 2.77 -10.59 -1.26
N SER A 382 2.36 -10.46 -2.50
CA SER A 382 3.22 -10.62 -3.69
C SER A 382 2.46 -10.25 -4.96
N ARG A 383 3.06 -10.53 -6.11
CA ARG A 383 2.61 -10.17 -7.45
C ARG A 383 1.31 -10.87 -7.84
N ALA A 384 0.26 -10.10 -8.04
CA ALA A 384 -1.11 -10.58 -8.26
C ALA A 384 -1.26 -11.59 -9.40
N ALA A 385 -0.46 -11.48 -10.47
CA ALA A 385 -0.53 -12.40 -11.59
C ALA A 385 -0.25 -13.87 -11.20
N TYR A 386 0.58 -14.11 -10.18
CA TYR A 386 0.96 -15.43 -9.71
C TYR A 386 0.94 -15.51 -8.18
N SER A 387 -0.17 -15.10 -7.59
CA SER A 387 -0.42 -15.14 -6.15
C SER A 387 -1.85 -15.54 -5.83
N VAL A 388 -2.16 -15.67 -4.56
CA VAL A 388 -3.49 -15.91 -4.02
C VAL A 388 -3.78 -14.95 -2.88
N ALA A 389 -5.04 -14.58 -2.71
CA ALA A 389 -5.53 -13.73 -1.64
C ALA A 389 -6.03 -14.58 -0.47
N ILE A 390 -5.55 -14.30 0.72
CA ILE A 390 -5.94 -14.98 1.96
C ILE A 390 -7.06 -14.19 2.62
N PRO A 391 -8.20 -14.83 2.96
CA PRO A 391 -9.31 -14.16 3.63
C PRO A 391 -9.04 -13.97 5.13
N LEU A 392 -9.21 -12.75 5.62
CA LEU A 392 -8.96 -12.37 7.01
C LEU A 392 -10.14 -11.56 7.56
N TYR A 393 -10.61 -11.90 8.77
CA TYR A 393 -11.51 -11.07 9.57
C TYR A 393 -10.68 -10.11 10.45
N SER A 394 -9.89 -9.28 9.80
CA SER A 394 -8.80 -8.53 10.43
C SER A 394 -9.25 -7.48 11.45
N ALA A 395 -10.52 -7.03 11.42
CA ALA A 395 -11.08 -6.20 12.51
C ALA A 395 -11.08 -6.91 13.87
N LEU A 396 -11.20 -8.23 13.88
CA LEU A 396 -11.28 -9.08 15.08
C LEU A 396 -9.95 -9.71 15.47
N MET A 397 -8.98 -9.79 14.55
CA MET A 397 -7.71 -10.47 14.82
C MET A 397 -6.91 -9.75 15.90
N THR A 398 -6.29 -10.55 16.78
CA THR A 398 -5.36 -10.11 17.82
C THR A 398 -3.98 -10.77 17.69
N GLU A 399 -3.86 -11.70 16.77
CA GLU A 399 -2.59 -12.38 16.45
C GLU A 399 -2.54 -12.69 14.96
N VAL A 400 -1.34 -12.80 14.42
CA VAL A 400 -1.07 -13.05 13.00
C VAL A 400 -0.20 -14.29 12.88
N SER A 401 -0.46 -15.11 11.87
CA SER A 401 0.38 -16.26 11.55
C SER A 401 1.84 -15.84 11.36
N PRO A 402 2.81 -16.56 11.93
CA PRO A 402 4.23 -16.28 11.73
C PRO A 402 4.63 -16.32 10.25
N TYR A 403 3.90 -17.03 9.41
CA TYR A 403 4.15 -17.04 7.96
C TYR A 403 3.76 -15.74 7.25
N PHE A 404 2.89 -14.91 7.84
CA PHE A 404 2.61 -13.56 7.35
C PHE A 404 3.58 -12.52 7.91
N SER A 405 4.01 -12.69 9.15
CA SER A 405 4.77 -11.69 9.89
C SER A 405 6.16 -12.14 10.31
N ASP A 406 6.77 -13.09 9.57
CA ASP A 406 8.14 -13.53 9.85
C ASP A 406 9.13 -12.39 9.60
N GLN A 407 9.58 -11.78 10.70
CA GLN A 407 10.57 -10.69 10.67
C GLN A 407 12.02 -11.21 10.61
N THR A 408 12.23 -12.53 10.55
CA THR A 408 13.56 -13.11 10.39
C THR A 408 14.05 -13.09 8.94
N VAL A 409 13.13 -12.97 7.99
CA VAL A 409 13.46 -12.79 6.57
C VAL A 409 13.93 -11.35 6.37
N SER A 410 15.12 -11.18 5.81
CA SER A 410 15.66 -9.86 5.51
C SER A 410 15.48 -9.48 4.04
N PHE A 411 15.53 -8.18 3.74
CA PHE A 411 15.52 -7.69 2.37
C PHE A 411 16.63 -8.29 1.49
N ASP A 412 17.79 -8.59 2.07
CA ASP A 412 18.90 -9.22 1.37
C ASP A 412 18.56 -10.62 0.85
N HIS A 413 17.65 -11.34 1.52
CA HIS A 413 17.14 -12.64 1.05
C HIS A 413 16.27 -12.50 -0.22
N CYS A 414 15.71 -11.32 -0.45
CA CYS A 414 14.86 -11.03 -1.60
C CYS A 414 15.62 -10.52 -2.81
N ALA A 415 16.91 -10.18 -2.66
CA ALA A 415 17.75 -9.79 -3.78
C ALA A 415 17.74 -10.86 -4.90
N GLU A 416 17.98 -10.43 -6.12
CA GLU A 416 18.07 -11.36 -7.27
C GLU A 416 19.11 -12.44 -6.97
N LYS A 417 18.62 -13.65 -6.75
CA LYS A 417 19.41 -14.85 -6.48
C LYS A 417 19.07 -15.91 -7.51
N ASP A 418 19.89 -16.93 -7.58
CA ASP A 418 19.56 -18.15 -8.32
C ASP A 418 18.41 -18.87 -7.57
N ILE A 419 17.17 -18.49 -7.90
CA ILE A 419 15.96 -19.00 -7.26
C ILE A 419 15.84 -20.52 -7.40
N VAL A 420 16.31 -21.06 -8.51
CA VAL A 420 16.25 -22.50 -8.80
C VAL A 420 17.15 -23.31 -7.85
N ASN A 421 18.31 -22.78 -7.50
CA ASN A 421 19.27 -23.44 -6.61
C ASN A 421 19.33 -22.83 -5.21
N ASN A 422 18.35 -21.99 -4.85
CA ASN A 422 18.30 -21.39 -3.53
C ASN A 422 18.11 -22.48 -2.45
N GLU A 423 19.04 -22.54 -1.50
CA GLU A 423 19.01 -23.47 -0.36
C GLU A 423 18.55 -22.78 0.93
N GLU A 424 18.31 -21.48 0.89
CA GLU A 424 17.82 -20.74 2.06
C GLU A 424 16.35 -21.08 2.32
N PRO A 425 15.95 -21.32 3.59
CA PRO A 425 14.57 -21.61 3.92
C PRO A 425 13.68 -20.38 3.69
N GLU A 426 12.61 -20.56 2.95
CA GLU A 426 11.53 -19.59 2.84
C GLU A 426 10.59 -19.79 4.04
N ASN A 427 10.59 -18.84 4.96
CA ASN A 427 9.77 -18.89 6.17
C ASN A 427 8.57 -17.96 6.13
N SER A 428 8.37 -17.23 5.03
CA SER A 428 7.21 -16.38 4.84
C SER A 428 6.49 -16.69 3.54
N ILE A 429 5.17 -16.50 3.55
CA ILE A 429 4.34 -16.66 2.36
C ILE A 429 4.70 -15.64 1.28
N ASN A 430 5.06 -14.42 1.68
CA ASN A 430 5.52 -13.38 0.77
C ASN A 430 6.76 -13.85 0.00
N TYR A 431 7.74 -14.44 0.68
CA TYR A 431 8.97 -14.92 0.06
C TYR A 431 8.69 -16.10 -0.90
N VAL A 432 7.89 -17.08 -0.48
CA VAL A 432 7.49 -18.21 -1.33
C VAL A 432 6.77 -17.75 -2.60
N LEU A 433 5.78 -16.88 -2.45
CA LEU A 433 5.01 -16.35 -3.60
C LEU A 433 5.88 -15.48 -4.51
N MET A 434 6.84 -14.74 -3.96
CA MET A 434 7.82 -13.99 -4.71
C MET A 434 8.68 -14.90 -5.62
N ASP A 435 9.13 -16.03 -5.11
CA ASP A 435 9.92 -16.99 -5.87
C ASP A 435 9.08 -17.69 -6.95
N ILE A 436 7.87 -18.14 -6.61
CA ILE A 436 6.92 -18.70 -7.59
C ILE A 436 6.69 -17.70 -8.72
N SER A 437 6.33 -16.47 -8.37
CA SER A 437 6.02 -15.45 -9.38
C SER A 437 7.25 -15.09 -10.24
N SER A 438 8.44 -15.00 -9.65
CA SER A 438 9.67 -14.73 -10.42
C SER A 438 9.93 -15.83 -11.45
N LEU A 439 9.85 -17.11 -11.06
CA LEU A 439 10.01 -18.23 -11.98
C LEU A 439 8.96 -18.22 -13.09
N CYS A 440 7.71 -17.84 -12.78
CA CYS A 440 6.66 -17.75 -13.78
C CYS A 440 6.86 -16.59 -14.77
N PHE A 441 7.29 -15.42 -14.29
CA PHE A 441 7.58 -14.27 -15.17
C PHE A 441 8.77 -14.54 -16.09
N GLU A 442 9.77 -15.30 -15.62
CA GLU A 442 10.92 -15.71 -16.42
C GLU A 442 10.58 -16.84 -17.40
N ASN A 443 9.56 -17.65 -17.09
CA ASN A 443 9.20 -18.85 -17.86
C ASN A 443 7.67 -18.92 -18.09
N PRO A 444 7.07 -17.92 -18.75
CA PRO A 444 5.62 -17.80 -18.84
C PRO A 444 4.96 -18.98 -19.59
N ASP A 445 5.61 -19.50 -20.62
CA ASP A 445 5.06 -20.57 -21.47
C ASP A 445 5.22 -21.96 -20.85
N THR A 446 6.26 -22.20 -20.06
CA THR A 446 6.57 -23.51 -19.48
C THR A 446 6.06 -23.69 -18.06
N LEU A 447 6.02 -22.63 -17.26
CA LEU A 447 5.54 -22.62 -15.88
C LEU A 447 4.25 -21.79 -15.72
N GLY A 448 4.19 -20.61 -16.31
CA GLY A 448 3.19 -19.60 -15.97
C GLY A 448 1.74 -20.08 -16.13
N ILE A 449 1.44 -20.84 -17.20
CA ILE A 449 0.07 -21.29 -17.50
C ILE A 449 -0.44 -22.27 -16.45
N SER A 450 0.32 -23.33 -16.16
CA SER A 450 -0.12 -24.38 -15.22
C SER A 450 -0.03 -23.94 -13.76
N VAL A 451 0.97 -23.12 -13.42
CA VAL A 451 1.05 -22.51 -12.09
C VAL A 451 -0.13 -21.55 -11.87
N ARG A 452 -0.51 -20.76 -12.88
CA ARG A 452 -1.70 -19.91 -12.77
C ARG A 452 -2.96 -20.76 -12.54
N ALA A 453 -3.14 -21.87 -13.27
CA ALA A 453 -4.27 -22.78 -13.08
C ALA A 453 -4.30 -23.38 -11.66
N TYR A 454 -3.14 -23.74 -11.11
CA TYR A 454 -3.02 -24.24 -9.73
C TYR A 454 -3.40 -23.17 -8.70
N LEU A 455 -2.87 -21.95 -8.85
CA LEU A 455 -3.18 -20.85 -7.94
C LEU A 455 -4.65 -20.40 -8.05
N ASP A 456 -5.27 -20.54 -9.21
CA ASP A 456 -6.71 -20.30 -9.39
C ASP A 456 -7.54 -21.37 -8.66
N ALA A 457 -7.13 -22.64 -8.73
CA ALA A 457 -7.76 -23.72 -7.98
C ALA A 457 -7.66 -23.48 -6.46
N LEU A 458 -6.47 -23.12 -5.98
CA LEU A 458 -6.22 -22.80 -4.57
C LEU A 458 -7.06 -21.59 -4.11
N GLN A 459 -7.16 -20.53 -4.95
CA GLN A 459 -7.99 -19.37 -4.64
C GLN A 459 -9.49 -19.73 -4.52
N ASN A 460 -9.99 -20.60 -5.40
CA ASN A 460 -11.37 -21.06 -5.31
C ASN A 460 -11.61 -21.84 -4.02
N GLU A 461 -10.67 -22.69 -3.59
CA GLU A 461 -10.80 -23.41 -2.31
C GLU A 461 -10.80 -22.44 -1.11
N LEU A 462 -9.91 -21.43 -1.10
CA LEU A 462 -9.93 -20.40 -0.05
C LEU A 462 -11.27 -19.67 0.02
N ILE A 463 -11.88 -19.38 -1.14
CA ILE A 463 -13.20 -18.75 -1.20
C ILE A 463 -14.29 -19.69 -0.65
N GLU A 464 -14.27 -20.96 -1.01
CA GLU A 464 -15.25 -21.95 -0.51
C GLU A 464 -15.10 -22.18 0.99
N GLN A 465 -13.87 -22.37 1.49
CA GLN A 465 -13.61 -22.54 2.92
C GLN A 465 -14.03 -21.29 3.73
N ASN A 466 -13.80 -20.10 3.17
CA ASN A 466 -14.20 -18.87 3.84
C ASN A 466 -15.73 -18.74 3.99
N LYS A 467 -16.55 -19.37 3.16
CA LYS A 467 -18.02 -19.39 3.35
C LYS A 467 -18.42 -20.14 4.62
N GLU A 468 -17.72 -21.22 4.96
CA GLU A 468 -17.97 -21.98 6.17
C GLU A 468 -17.52 -21.18 7.42
N VAL A 469 -16.35 -20.53 7.34
CA VAL A 469 -15.87 -19.61 8.38
C VAL A 469 -16.86 -18.45 8.57
N ASP A 470 -17.38 -17.88 7.48
CA ASP A 470 -18.35 -16.79 7.54
C ASP A 470 -19.65 -17.22 8.20
N ALA A 471 -20.15 -18.40 7.88
CA ALA A 471 -21.36 -18.94 8.51
C ALA A 471 -21.15 -19.12 10.04
N ALA A 472 -19.99 -19.60 10.48
CA ALA A 472 -19.65 -19.73 11.89
C ALA A 472 -19.51 -18.37 12.57
N MET A 473 -18.84 -17.40 11.90
CA MET A 473 -18.63 -16.05 12.38
C MET A 473 -19.96 -15.31 12.61
N LEU A 474 -20.92 -15.50 11.69
CA LEU A 474 -22.25 -14.89 11.81
C LEU A 474 -23.13 -15.61 12.85
N ALA A 475 -22.88 -16.87 13.16
CA ALA A 475 -23.58 -17.63 14.19
C ALA A 475 -23.06 -17.32 15.60
N GLU A 476 -21.80 -16.95 15.74
CA GLU A 476 -21.20 -16.54 17.01
C GLU A 476 -21.70 -15.13 17.40
N THR A 477 -22.06 -14.97 18.65
CA THR A 477 -22.69 -13.74 19.15
C THR A 477 -21.82 -12.91 20.10
N THR A 478 -20.67 -13.46 20.49
CA THR A 478 -19.72 -12.77 21.39
C THR A 478 -18.51 -12.29 20.62
N THR A 479 -18.00 -11.11 20.96
CA THR A 479 -16.77 -10.58 20.36
C THR A 479 -15.56 -11.49 20.67
N GLU A 480 -15.50 -12.10 21.86
CA GLU A 480 -14.43 -13.03 22.25
C GLU A 480 -14.46 -14.30 21.40
N GLY A 481 -15.64 -14.87 21.16
CA GLY A 481 -15.82 -16.05 20.29
C GLY A 481 -15.47 -15.75 18.85
N ARG A 482 -15.93 -14.61 18.32
CA ARG A 482 -15.59 -14.12 16.98
C ARG A 482 -14.08 -13.85 16.83
N THR A 483 -13.44 -13.29 17.85
CA THR A 483 -11.99 -13.06 17.86
C THR A 483 -11.22 -14.40 17.80
N ALA A 484 -11.64 -15.39 18.60
CA ALA A 484 -11.03 -16.72 18.56
C ALA A 484 -11.18 -17.38 17.19
N LEU A 485 -12.37 -17.28 16.56
CA LEU A 485 -12.61 -17.77 15.20
C LEU A 485 -11.75 -17.04 14.17
N ALA A 486 -11.66 -15.70 14.25
CA ALA A 486 -10.88 -14.90 13.33
C ALA A 486 -9.38 -15.27 13.35
N ASN A 487 -8.81 -15.41 14.56
CA ASN A 487 -7.42 -15.84 14.74
C ASN A 487 -7.19 -17.26 14.21
N LYS A 488 -8.03 -18.22 14.57
CA LYS A 488 -7.90 -19.61 14.13
C LYS A 488 -8.04 -19.74 12.61
N ALA A 489 -9.07 -19.11 12.01
CA ALA A 489 -9.31 -19.18 10.59
C ALA A 489 -8.20 -18.49 9.78
N GLY A 490 -7.79 -17.28 10.17
CA GLY A 490 -6.73 -16.53 9.50
C GLY A 490 -5.38 -17.26 9.56
N ASN A 491 -5.02 -17.82 10.72
CA ASN A 491 -3.81 -18.60 10.89
C ASN A 491 -3.85 -19.89 10.06
N ALA A 492 -4.96 -20.63 10.07
CA ALA A 492 -5.12 -21.87 9.31
C ALA A 492 -5.09 -21.60 7.79
N ALA A 493 -5.78 -20.56 7.32
CA ALA A 493 -5.76 -20.18 5.91
C ALA A 493 -4.34 -19.85 5.45
N THR A 494 -3.61 -19.06 6.23
CA THR A 494 -2.22 -18.68 5.93
C THR A 494 -1.30 -19.89 5.92
N GLU A 495 -1.37 -20.74 6.94
CA GLU A 495 -0.49 -21.92 7.08
C GLU A 495 -0.72 -22.94 5.96
N ASN A 496 -1.98 -23.23 5.62
CA ASN A 496 -2.31 -24.17 4.54
C ASN A 496 -1.87 -23.60 3.18
N THR A 497 -2.12 -22.32 2.92
CA THR A 497 -1.65 -21.66 1.70
C THR A 497 -0.12 -21.68 1.59
N TYR A 498 0.58 -21.38 2.68
CA TYR A 498 2.04 -21.47 2.73
C TYR A 498 2.55 -22.88 2.39
N LYS A 499 1.98 -23.92 3.01
CA LYS A 499 2.37 -25.31 2.75
C LYS A 499 2.16 -25.72 1.29
N LYS A 500 0.99 -25.38 0.72
CA LYS A 500 0.64 -25.64 -0.69
C LYS A 500 1.58 -24.90 -1.66
N CYS A 501 1.82 -23.62 -1.44
CA CYS A 501 2.72 -22.81 -2.27
C CYS A 501 4.18 -23.25 -2.13
N LYS A 502 4.63 -23.64 -0.94
CA LYS A 502 6.00 -24.16 -0.73
C LYS A 502 6.24 -25.46 -1.46
N ALA A 503 5.27 -26.39 -1.42
CA ALA A 503 5.34 -27.64 -2.18
C ALA A 503 5.38 -27.36 -3.70
N LEU A 504 4.51 -26.48 -4.19
CA LEU A 504 4.52 -26.05 -5.58
C LEU A 504 5.88 -25.46 -6.01
N LEU A 505 6.47 -24.58 -5.20
CA LEU A 505 7.78 -23.98 -5.47
C LEU A 505 8.87 -25.04 -5.58
N GLN A 506 8.85 -26.05 -4.73
CA GLN A 506 9.81 -27.14 -4.79
C GLN A 506 9.68 -27.94 -6.11
N GLU A 507 8.45 -28.28 -6.52
CA GLU A 507 8.22 -28.97 -7.81
C GLU A 507 8.68 -28.13 -9.01
N MET A 508 8.45 -26.80 -8.97
CA MET A 508 8.93 -25.89 -10.02
C MET A 508 10.46 -25.85 -10.10
N ARG A 509 11.14 -25.84 -8.95
CA ARG A 509 12.61 -25.90 -8.88
C ARG A 509 13.15 -27.22 -9.43
N GLU A 510 12.54 -28.35 -9.11
CA GLU A 510 12.91 -29.66 -9.61
C GLU A 510 12.72 -29.75 -11.14
N TYR A 511 11.61 -29.24 -11.66
CA TYR A 511 11.36 -29.14 -13.10
C TYR A 511 12.43 -28.30 -13.82
N GLN A 512 12.77 -27.15 -13.27
CA GLN A 512 13.81 -26.28 -13.84
C GLN A 512 15.22 -26.96 -13.80
N LYS A 513 15.55 -27.63 -12.70
CA LYS A 513 16.82 -28.37 -12.58
C LYS A 513 16.92 -29.55 -13.55
N ALA A 514 15.81 -30.20 -13.83
CA ALA A 514 15.77 -31.33 -14.79
C ALA A 514 16.06 -30.87 -16.24
N GLY A 515 15.71 -29.62 -16.59
CA GLY A 515 15.99 -29.01 -17.90
C GLY A 515 15.30 -29.70 -19.09
N ASN A 516 14.27 -30.50 -18.85
CA ASN A 516 13.47 -31.16 -19.88
C ASN A 516 12.18 -30.37 -20.12
N PHE A 517 12.22 -29.39 -20.97
CA PHE A 517 11.09 -28.49 -21.27
C PHE A 517 10.25 -28.95 -22.46
N ASP A 518 10.50 -30.15 -23.00
CA ASP A 518 9.64 -30.75 -24.05
C ASP A 518 8.25 -31.10 -23.54
N GLU A 519 8.15 -31.42 -22.22
CA GLU A 519 6.88 -31.66 -21.53
C GLU A 519 6.54 -30.45 -20.66
N PRO A 520 5.34 -29.87 -20.79
CA PRO A 520 4.91 -28.76 -19.95
C PRO A 520 4.89 -29.13 -18.47
N PHE A 521 5.27 -28.20 -17.60
CA PHE A 521 5.14 -28.37 -16.16
C PHE A 521 3.66 -28.57 -15.77
N THR A 522 3.41 -29.52 -14.90
CA THR A 522 2.08 -29.74 -14.32
C THR A 522 2.25 -29.97 -12.82
N PRO A 523 1.70 -29.09 -11.97
CA PRO A 523 1.73 -29.31 -10.52
C PRO A 523 1.10 -30.64 -10.15
N SER A 524 1.74 -31.40 -9.26
CA SER A 524 1.30 -32.75 -8.91
C SER A 524 -0.09 -32.78 -8.30
N ASP A 525 -0.45 -31.76 -7.53
CA ASP A 525 -1.74 -31.61 -6.85
C ASP A 525 -2.83 -30.95 -7.73
N LEU A 526 -2.51 -30.50 -8.94
CA LEU A 526 -3.53 -29.97 -9.85
C LEU A 526 -4.31 -31.13 -10.52
N ASN A 527 -5.63 -31.10 -10.38
CA ASN A 527 -6.52 -31.95 -11.13
C ASN A 527 -6.87 -31.28 -12.46
N THR A 528 -6.21 -31.71 -13.53
CA THR A 528 -6.36 -31.13 -14.89
C THR A 528 -7.71 -31.40 -15.54
N GLU A 529 -8.50 -32.35 -15.01
CA GLU A 529 -9.85 -32.65 -15.54
C GLU A 529 -10.90 -31.67 -14.96
N THR A 530 -10.75 -31.32 -13.68
CA THR A 530 -11.70 -30.45 -12.98
C THR A 530 -11.22 -29.01 -12.81
N ASN A 531 -9.94 -28.73 -13.07
CA ASN A 531 -9.23 -27.50 -12.72
C ASN A 531 -9.30 -27.16 -11.21
N GLY A 532 -9.41 -28.19 -10.37
CA GLY A 532 -9.36 -28.08 -8.90
C GLY A 532 -8.07 -28.65 -8.33
N LEU A 533 -7.94 -28.66 -7.03
CA LEU A 533 -6.89 -29.40 -6.35
C LEU A 533 -7.29 -30.87 -6.16
N LYS A 534 -6.30 -31.77 -6.12
CA LYS A 534 -6.51 -33.20 -5.76
C LYS A 534 -6.69 -33.37 -4.26
N GLU A 535 -5.94 -32.55 -3.50
CA GLU A 535 -6.02 -32.51 -2.05
C GLU A 535 -6.56 -31.16 -1.62
N SER A 536 -7.81 -31.13 -1.16
CA SER A 536 -8.47 -29.91 -0.68
C SER A 536 -7.80 -29.36 0.59
N ILE A 537 -7.93 -28.07 0.80
CA ILE A 537 -7.58 -27.42 2.06
C ILE A 537 -8.65 -27.80 3.09
N THR A 538 -8.25 -28.27 4.27
CA THR A 538 -9.16 -28.74 5.32
C THR A 538 -8.95 -28.01 6.64
N TYR A 539 -8.85 -26.70 6.61
CA TYR A 539 -8.66 -25.94 7.86
C TYR A 539 -9.97 -25.56 8.56
N ALA A 540 -11.11 -25.66 7.86
CA ALA A 540 -12.38 -25.18 8.40
C ALA A 540 -12.83 -25.93 9.67
N GLU A 541 -12.65 -27.24 9.74
CA GLU A 541 -13.02 -28.02 10.94
C GLU A 541 -12.25 -27.57 12.19
N ASP A 542 -10.94 -27.39 12.07
CA ASP A 542 -10.10 -26.91 13.17
C ASP A 542 -10.37 -25.44 13.49
N ALA A 543 -10.59 -24.63 12.45
CA ALA A 543 -10.89 -23.22 12.60
C ALA A 543 -12.27 -22.96 13.24
N LEU A 544 -13.24 -23.85 12.96
CA LEU A 544 -14.61 -23.73 13.47
C LEU A 544 -14.80 -24.37 14.85
N ALA A 545 -13.83 -25.15 15.35
CA ALA A 545 -13.88 -25.72 16.68
C ALA A 545 -13.78 -24.60 17.73
N THR A 546 -14.91 -24.21 18.29
CA THR A 546 -14.92 -23.37 19.49
C THR A 546 -14.43 -24.22 20.65
N ASP A 547 -13.39 -23.78 21.35
CA ASP A 547 -13.05 -24.38 22.65
C ASP A 547 -14.30 -24.27 23.52
N PRO A 548 -14.74 -25.38 24.16
CA PRO A 548 -15.90 -25.29 25.04
C PRO A 548 -15.58 -24.25 26.11
N VAL A 549 -16.33 -23.16 26.13
CA VAL A 549 -16.28 -22.18 27.21
C VAL A 549 -16.58 -22.98 28.47
N THR A 550 -15.54 -23.32 29.24
CA THR A 550 -15.75 -23.84 30.59
C THR A 550 -16.40 -22.69 31.35
N PRO A 551 -17.68 -22.84 31.76
CA PRO A 551 -18.28 -21.80 32.60
C PRO A 551 -17.38 -21.65 33.81
N ASP A 552 -16.95 -20.43 34.11
CA ASP A 552 -16.28 -20.12 35.35
C ASP A 552 -17.09 -20.78 36.47
N GLN A 553 -16.52 -21.80 37.08
CA GLN A 553 -17.14 -22.40 38.26
C GLN A 553 -17.24 -21.28 39.30
N PRO A 554 -18.44 -20.97 39.82
CA PRO A 554 -18.56 -20.03 40.92
C PRO A 554 -17.60 -20.48 41.99
N GLY A 555 -16.65 -19.64 42.35
CA GLY A 555 -15.68 -19.95 43.40
C GLY A 555 -16.39 -20.56 44.60
N ALA A 556 -15.94 -21.71 45.05
CA ALA A 556 -16.47 -22.37 46.23
C ALA A 556 -16.50 -21.35 47.39
N PRO A 557 -17.62 -21.23 48.15
CA PRO A 557 -17.68 -20.28 49.25
C PRO A 557 -16.56 -20.57 50.23
N GLU A 558 -15.76 -19.58 50.56
CA GLU A 558 -14.76 -19.64 51.60
C GLU A 558 -15.42 -20.12 52.90
N GLN A 559 -14.92 -21.21 53.46
CA GLN A 559 -15.33 -21.68 54.76
C GLN A 559 -14.94 -20.65 55.83
N PRO A 560 -15.86 -20.30 56.79
CA PRO A 560 -15.53 -19.40 57.88
C PRO A 560 -14.39 -19.98 58.72
N GLY A 561 -13.31 -19.23 58.86
CA GLY A 561 -12.19 -19.57 59.71
C GLY A 561 -12.62 -19.66 61.18
N ASN A 562 -12.14 -20.70 61.83
CA ASN A 562 -12.34 -21.00 63.24
C ASN A 562 -11.66 -19.91 64.12
N PRO A 563 -12.36 -19.25 65.08
CA PRO A 563 -11.69 -18.32 65.98
C PRO A 563 -11.08 -19.12 67.13
N ASP A 564 -9.82 -18.85 67.45
CA ASP A 564 -9.16 -18.94 68.74
C ASP A 564 -7.69 -19.33 68.65
N GLN A 565 -6.84 -18.33 68.77
CA GLN A 565 -5.86 -18.23 69.89
C GLN A 565 -5.07 -16.89 69.78
N PRO A 566 -4.87 -16.21 70.92
CA PRO A 566 -4.17 -14.91 70.93
C PRO A 566 -2.65 -15.12 71.02
N GLY A 567 -1.94 -14.56 70.05
CA GLY A 567 -0.47 -14.44 70.05
C GLY A 567 -0.01 -13.13 70.69
N THR A 568 1.00 -13.23 71.51
CA THR A 568 1.69 -12.23 72.31
C THR A 568 2.24 -11.04 71.47
N PRO A 569 2.25 -9.81 72.02
CA PRO A 569 2.73 -8.63 71.29
C PRO A 569 4.24 -8.46 71.34
N GLU A 570 4.88 -8.25 70.23
CA GLU A 570 6.26 -7.73 70.11
C GLU A 570 6.28 -6.21 70.01
N GLN A 571 7.28 -5.63 70.65
CA GLN A 571 7.51 -4.19 70.84
C GLN A 571 7.96 -3.47 69.59
N PRO A 572 7.75 -2.16 69.50
CA PRO A 572 8.07 -1.34 68.33
C PRO A 572 9.54 -0.91 68.29
N GLY A 573 10.14 -1.11 67.11
CA GLY A 573 11.44 -0.58 66.77
C GLY A 573 11.42 0.90 66.39
N THR A 574 12.37 1.64 66.93
CA THR A 574 12.61 3.08 66.81
C THR A 574 13.03 3.49 65.38
N PRO A 575 12.67 4.71 64.93
CA PRO A 575 13.05 5.21 63.61
C PRO A 575 14.43 5.84 63.56
N GLU A 576 15.21 5.50 62.54
CA GLU A 576 16.45 6.22 62.24
C GLU A 576 16.18 7.38 61.24
N LYS A 577 16.83 8.50 61.53
CA LYS A 577 16.79 9.79 60.89
C LYS A 577 17.89 9.94 59.83
N PRO A 578 17.70 10.76 58.79
CA PRO A 578 18.54 10.81 57.60
C PRO A 578 19.83 11.58 57.79
N SER A 579 20.87 11.19 57.10
CA SER A 579 22.15 11.94 57.02
C SER A 579 22.34 12.59 55.65
N GLU A 580 22.89 13.77 55.73
CA GLU A 580 23.09 14.85 54.80
C GLU A 580 24.05 14.53 53.61
N LYS A 581 23.88 15.33 52.55
CA LYS A 581 24.84 15.61 51.46
C LYS A 581 26.17 16.19 52.04
N PRO A 582 27.32 16.14 51.30
CA PRO A 582 27.50 16.97 50.11
C PRO A 582 28.51 16.43 49.06
N GLY A 583 28.55 17.11 47.92
CA GLY A 583 29.74 17.11 47.04
C GLY A 583 29.37 17.34 45.57
N LYS A 584 29.54 18.58 45.15
CA LYS A 584 29.62 19.02 43.75
C LYS A 584 30.83 18.39 43.07
N ASP A 585 30.66 18.01 41.80
CA ASP A 585 31.71 18.32 40.81
C ASP A 585 31.06 18.51 39.43
N ASP A 586 31.37 19.65 38.86
CA ASP A 586 31.08 20.10 37.52
C ASP A 586 31.92 19.30 36.51
N THR A 587 31.27 18.72 35.51
CA THR A 587 31.92 18.54 34.22
C THR A 587 30.92 18.74 33.12
N THR A 588 30.93 19.94 32.58
CA THR A 588 30.22 20.37 31.38
C THR A 588 30.85 19.67 30.18
N THR A 589 30.12 18.71 29.60
CA THR A 589 30.48 18.20 28.27
C THR A 589 29.51 18.83 27.28
N THR A 590 30.04 19.80 26.56
CA THR A 590 29.35 20.47 25.45
C THR A 590 29.24 19.50 24.28
N VAL A 591 28.06 19.00 24.02
CA VAL A 591 27.77 18.27 22.78
C VAL A 591 27.43 19.31 21.71
N THR A 592 28.34 19.48 20.80
CA THR A 592 28.16 20.32 19.60
C THR A 592 27.32 19.55 18.62
N THR A 593 26.04 19.91 18.50
CA THR A 593 25.17 19.42 17.43
C THR A 593 25.55 20.08 16.11
N ASN A 594 26.25 19.37 15.27
CA ASN A 594 26.36 19.73 13.85
C ASN A 594 25.06 19.42 13.13
N LYS A 595 24.20 20.41 12.98
CA LYS A 595 23.11 20.36 12.00
C LYS A 595 23.71 20.43 10.59
N LYS A 596 23.86 19.31 9.94
CA LYS A 596 23.97 19.27 8.49
C LYS A 596 22.55 19.28 7.92
N ASN A 597 22.11 20.44 7.44
CA ASN A 597 20.97 20.55 6.55
C ASN A 597 21.32 19.85 5.24
N THR A 598 20.89 18.63 5.07
CA THR A 598 20.72 17.99 3.76
C THR A 598 19.22 18.01 3.47
N LYS A 599 18.78 18.96 2.65
CA LYS A 599 17.49 18.86 1.95
C LYS A 599 17.61 17.69 0.98
N GLY A 600 17.17 16.51 1.40
CA GLY A 600 16.93 15.38 0.52
C GLY A 600 15.51 15.48 0.01
N ASN A 601 15.30 15.36 -1.31
CA ASN A 601 13.99 15.17 -1.87
C ASN A 601 13.39 13.89 -1.30
N LEU A 602 12.15 13.97 -0.83
CA LEU A 602 11.36 12.85 -0.38
C LEU A 602 11.23 11.81 -1.51
N PRO A 603 11.50 10.54 -1.27
CA PRO A 603 11.07 9.51 -2.20
C PRO A 603 9.55 9.38 -2.08
N THR A 604 8.85 9.72 -3.13
CA THR A 604 7.51 9.16 -3.36
C THR A 604 7.65 7.65 -3.43
N THR A 605 6.68 6.89 -2.88
CA THR A 605 6.71 5.43 -2.77
C THR A 605 7.58 4.80 -3.85
N GLY A 606 8.70 4.30 -3.50
CA GLY A 606 9.40 3.29 -4.24
C GLY A 606 10.63 3.57 -4.99
N ASP A 607 11.30 4.63 -4.95
CA ASP A 607 12.61 4.70 -5.60
C ASP A 607 13.77 4.99 -4.63
N ARG A 608 14.28 3.94 -3.99
CA ARG A 608 15.71 3.91 -3.66
C ARG A 608 16.48 3.41 -4.88
N PHE A 609 16.93 4.33 -5.71
CA PHE A 609 17.93 4.02 -6.72
C PHE A 609 19.18 3.46 -6.04
N ASP A 610 19.62 2.28 -6.45
CA ASP A 610 20.95 1.80 -6.11
C ASP A 610 21.98 2.87 -6.55
N GLY A 611 22.60 3.55 -5.60
CA GLY A 611 23.61 4.58 -5.85
C GLY A 611 24.79 4.11 -6.73
N ARG A 612 24.91 2.81 -6.97
CA ARG A 612 25.88 2.21 -7.88
C ARG A 612 25.52 2.45 -9.35
N MET A 613 24.23 2.48 -9.71
CA MET A 613 23.81 2.84 -11.07
C MET A 613 24.05 4.30 -11.40
N VAL A 614 23.80 5.22 -10.45
CA VAL A 614 24.07 6.66 -10.65
C VAL A 614 25.56 6.92 -10.84
N ALA A 615 26.42 6.22 -10.11
CA ALA A 615 27.87 6.32 -10.30
C ALA A 615 28.32 5.83 -11.69
N THR A 616 27.69 4.79 -12.23
CA THR A 616 28.01 4.24 -13.54
C THR A 616 27.62 5.19 -14.67
N PHE A 617 26.44 5.82 -14.59
CA PHE A 617 26.01 6.81 -15.59
C PHE A 617 26.77 8.15 -15.47
N ALA A 618 27.15 8.58 -14.28
CA ALA A 618 27.99 9.78 -14.09
C ALA A 618 29.40 9.57 -14.68
N ILE A 619 29.98 8.40 -14.51
CA ILE A 619 31.29 8.05 -15.09
C ILE A 619 31.21 7.95 -16.62
N ALA A 620 30.14 7.37 -17.17
CA ALA A 620 29.91 7.31 -18.60
C ALA A 620 29.68 8.71 -19.21
N GLY A 621 28.93 9.59 -18.54
CA GLY A 621 28.70 10.97 -18.98
C GLY A 621 30.00 11.80 -19.00
N VAL A 622 30.84 11.69 -17.98
CA VAL A 622 32.14 12.37 -17.94
C VAL A 622 33.10 11.83 -19.00
N ALA A 623 33.06 10.52 -19.28
CA ALA A 623 33.88 9.93 -20.34
C ALA A 623 33.47 10.42 -21.74
N ILE A 624 32.17 10.57 -22.02
CA ILE A 624 31.67 11.08 -23.29
C ILE A 624 32.02 12.57 -23.47
N ILE A 625 31.89 13.40 -22.43
CA ILE A 625 32.27 14.82 -22.48
C ILE A 625 33.77 14.97 -22.67
N SER A 626 34.57 14.16 -22.00
CA SER A 626 36.04 14.17 -22.12
C SER A 626 36.50 13.73 -23.52
N ALA A 627 35.88 12.71 -24.11
CA ALA A 627 36.17 12.23 -25.47
C ALA A 627 35.74 13.26 -26.52
N GLY A 628 34.54 13.89 -26.35
CA GLY A 628 34.06 14.97 -27.22
C GLY A 628 34.97 16.18 -27.20
N GLY A 629 35.40 16.62 -25.99
CA GLY A 629 36.35 17.72 -25.82
C GLY A 629 37.70 17.45 -26.44
N TYR A 630 38.21 16.22 -26.36
CA TYR A 630 39.49 15.83 -26.98
C TYR A 630 39.43 15.79 -28.52
N ILE A 631 38.30 15.35 -29.06
CA ILE A 631 38.07 15.34 -30.52
C ILE A 631 37.97 16.78 -31.07
N LEU A 632 37.28 17.69 -30.37
CA LEU A 632 37.18 19.10 -30.74
C LEU A 632 38.53 19.83 -30.61
N TYR A 633 39.32 19.49 -29.58
CA TYR A 633 40.67 20.04 -29.41
C TYR A 633 41.62 19.59 -30.56
N ARG A 634 41.54 18.31 -31.00
CA ARG A 634 42.34 17.84 -32.14
C ARG A 634 41.92 18.44 -33.47
N ARG A 635 40.63 18.72 -33.69
CA ARG A 635 40.12 19.38 -34.91
C ARG A 635 40.51 20.85 -35.03
N LYS A 636 40.85 21.52 -33.90
CA LYS A 636 41.33 22.93 -33.89
C LYS A 636 42.84 23.03 -34.10
N LYS A 637 43.60 21.93 -34.06
CA LYS A 637 45.03 21.89 -34.26
C LYS A 637 45.47 21.24 -35.56
N ALA A 638 44.54 20.74 -36.35
CA ALA A 638 44.72 20.35 -37.73
C ALA A 638 44.06 21.37 -38.66
#